data_46c3bff554843819f47c9d845ed94e55
#
_entry.id   46c3bff554843819f47c9d845ed94e55
#
_cell.length_a   1.000
_cell.length_b   1.000
_cell.length_c   1.000
_cell.angle_alpha   90.00
_cell.angle_beta   90.00
_cell.angle_gamma   90.00
#
_symmetry.space_group_name_H-M   'P 1'
#
loop_
_entity.id
_entity.type
_entity.pdbx_description
1 polymer ?
#
loop_
_entity_poly.entity_id
_entity_poly.type
_entity_poly.pdbx_seq_one_letter_code
_entity_poly.pdbx_strand_id
1 'polypeptide(L)'
;MFSRPFVTIILLMTFSSMLGFSQAPKDQDAAARTSRLASEVARMARVGSATSPSFSPDGQWVSFISNMSGVPQAWIVPAQGGYPRMITNGDDPVVTAEWSPASDWLAVTIAPGGGLNSQVYVVKPDGTGLKLLTKGGEDNNGFDAWTEDGKQLAIDSSRDNPAARDSFMVDPASGSVKLLARTPGIGGISSFSHDGRRALLSRLRNRGDNNLYLLDVATGKDTLLTKHDGVALFFGDIAPDGSTAYIGSNKDRDLTAFARVRIAADGTPGPIEVLAERPDGEFDGLALNHQGTVAALLWNIKGRNELSFYDLRTGKHTPGPKLPGDIAGGLRFSRDGSKLALTVSGAAQPADVWILDIGKQFHQLTFSSHAGVDLNALVRPELVTFKSFDGLELSGWLYRPKNQSGQNQSGPGAYVISFHGGPEAQERPSFRSDYQALVGQGIGVFAPNVRGSSGFGKKFVNLDNGELRFNGVKDIKACVDYLVENHIADPKRIGITGGSYGGYMTMAGITEYPDLFAAGVDLFGIVNFMTFFQHTQPWMAAISTVEYGDPATQKEMLDRLSPIYKLDRIKAATMVQHGANDTNVPVIEAEQIVNSLKQRGVPVEYVLFPDEGHGFRKIPNRIRSTVEMVRFFEEHLSAGQ
;
A
#
# COMPACT_ATOMS: atom_id res chain seq x y z
N MET A 1 76.58 0.91 -38.05
CA MET A 1 77.69 0.14 -37.43
C MET A 1 77.40 0.13 -35.95
N PHE A 2 77.24 -1.03 -35.48
CA PHE A 2 77.56 -1.75 -34.28
C PHE A 2 76.48 -2.69 -33.81
N SER A 3 76.91 -3.90 -33.76
CA SER A 3 76.26 -5.18 -33.58
C SER A 3 75.61 -5.39 -32.21
N ARG A 4 74.47 -6.12 -32.22
CA ARG A 4 73.85 -6.76 -31.05
C ARG A 4 74.60 -8.09 -30.74
N PRO A 5 74.74 -8.53 -29.49
CA PRO A 5 74.83 -9.94 -29.16
C PRO A 5 73.43 -10.49 -28.72
N PHE A 6 73.07 -11.67 -29.26
CA PHE A 6 72.06 -12.56 -28.80
C PHE A 6 72.42 -13.16 -27.44
N VAL A 7 71.48 -13.05 -26.46
CA VAL A 7 71.54 -13.88 -25.25
C VAL A 7 70.41 -14.89 -25.33
N THR A 8 70.76 -16.15 -25.43
CA THR A 8 69.87 -17.30 -25.38
C THR A 8 69.53 -17.59 -23.92
N ILE A 9 68.25 -17.35 -23.53
CA ILE A 9 67.69 -17.76 -22.23
C ILE A 9 67.00 -19.10 -22.42
N ILE A 10 67.56 -20.14 -21.79
CA ILE A 10 66.97 -21.48 -21.66
C ILE A 10 65.84 -21.37 -20.61
N LEU A 11 64.58 -21.53 -21.05
CA LEU A 11 63.43 -21.56 -20.17
C LEU A 11 63.21 -23.00 -19.67
N LEU A 12 63.56 -23.26 -18.40
CA LEU A 12 63.14 -24.48 -17.71
C LEU A 12 61.65 -24.39 -17.44
N MET A 13 60.83 -25.17 -18.14
CA MET A 13 59.42 -25.40 -17.80
C MET A 13 59.34 -26.34 -16.59
N THR A 14 59.06 -25.76 -15.41
CA THR A 14 58.58 -26.54 -14.28
C THR A 14 57.07 -26.77 -14.46
N PHE A 15 56.69 -28.01 -14.69
CA PHE A 15 55.28 -28.46 -14.62
C PHE A 15 54.81 -28.34 -13.17
N SER A 16 54.13 -27.24 -12.85
CA SER A 16 53.34 -27.11 -11.63
C SER A 16 52.01 -27.77 -11.89
N SER A 17 51.77 -28.94 -11.32
CA SER A 17 50.46 -29.60 -11.30
C SER A 17 49.51 -28.70 -10.51
N MET A 18 48.69 -27.90 -11.22
CA MET A 18 47.49 -27.31 -10.65
C MET A 18 46.53 -28.43 -10.28
N LEU A 19 46.51 -28.80 -9.02
CA LEU A 19 45.36 -29.46 -8.41
C LEU A 19 44.22 -28.47 -8.50
N GLY A 20 43.40 -28.60 -9.55
CA GLY A 20 42.07 -27.97 -9.62
C GLY A 20 41.26 -28.51 -8.46
N PHE A 21 41.04 -27.69 -7.44
CA PHE A 21 39.98 -27.95 -6.49
C PHE A 21 38.66 -27.92 -7.29
N SER A 22 38.15 -29.12 -7.62
CA SER A 22 36.77 -29.28 -8.05
C SER A 22 35.91 -28.74 -6.91
N GLN A 23 35.20 -27.63 -7.11
CA GLN A 23 34.15 -27.23 -6.20
C GLN A 23 33.23 -28.43 -5.99
N ALA A 24 32.94 -28.70 -4.73
CA ALA A 24 32.13 -29.84 -4.37
C ALA A 24 30.76 -29.80 -5.12
N PRO A 25 30.20 -30.93 -5.55
CA PRO A 25 28.91 -30.95 -6.29
C PRO A 25 27.78 -30.18 -5.61
N LYS A 26 27.77 -30.12 -4.26
CA LYS A 26 26.77 -29.35 -3.46
C LYS A 26 26.81 -27.85 -3.72
N ASP A 27 27.97 -27.26 -3.98
CA ASP A 27 28.10 -25.80 -4.22
C ASP A 27 27.60 -25.42 -5.62
N GLN A 28 27.77 -26.30 -6.61
CA GLN A 28 27.28 -26.08 -7.97
C GLN A 28 25.75 -26.19 -8.04
N ASP A 29 25.16 -27.13 -7.32
CA ASP A 29 23.70 -27.30 -7.25
C ASP A 29 23.04 -26.12 -6.51
N ALA A 30 23.66 -25.61 -5.43
CA ALA A 30 23.17 -24.45 -4.69
C ALA A 30 23.22 -23.17 -5.56
N ALA A 31 24.32 -22.94 -6.27
CA ALA A 31 24.43 -21.81 -7.19
C ALA A 31 23.42 -21.87 -8.33
N ALA A 32 23.21 -23.04 -8.92
CA ALA A 32 22.21 -23.26 -9.97
C ALA A 32 20.78 -23.03 -9.46
N ARG A 33 20.46 -23.45 -8.23
CA ARG A 33 19.17 -23.25 -7.58
C ARG A 33 18.91 -21.75 -7.33
N THR A 34 19.90 -21.04 -6.77
CA THR A 34 19.82 -19.60 -6.54
C THR A 34 19.63 -18.82 -7.84
N SER A 35 20.34 -19.18 -8.91
CA SER A 35 20.18 -18.58 -10.24
C SER A 35 18.77 -18.80 -10.83
N ARG A 36 18.23 -20.02 -10.68
CA ARG A 36 16.86 -20.34 -11.11
C ARG A 36 15.84 -19.53 -10.31
N LEU A 37 15.92 -19.51 -8.97
CA LEU A 37 15.08 -18.71 -8.11
C LEU A 37 15.11 -17.23 -8.51
N ALA A 38 16.32 -16.66 -8.68
CA ALA A 38 16.46 -15.26 -9.10
C ALA A 38 15.77 -14.99 -10.45
N SER A 39 15.86 -15.92 -11.41
CA SER A 39 15.21 -15.81 -12.71
C SER A 39 13.66 -15.86 -12.57
N GLU A 40 13.13 -16.76 -11.76
CA GLU A 40 11.68 -16.90 -11.51
C GLU A 40 11.13 -15.67 -10.79
N VAL A 41 11.79 -15.22 -9.73
CA VAL A 41 11.43 -13.99 -9.00
C VAL A 41 11.53 -12.77 -9.93
N ALA A 42 12.56 -12.67 -10.76
CA ALA A 42 12.71 -11.58 -11.72
C ALA A 42 11.56 -11.51 -12.72
N ARG A 43 11.07 -12.65 -13.22
CA ARG A 43 9.88 -12.68 -14.08
C ARG A 43 8.64 -12.22 -13.32
N MET A 44 8.41 -12.74 -12.12
CA MET A 44 7.26 -12.40 -11.29
C MET A 44 7.28 -10.90 -10.91
N ALA A 45 8.42 -10.33 -10.54
CA ALA A 45 8.58 -8.92 -10.21
C ALA A 45 8.37 -7.97 -11.40
N ARG A 46 8.54 -8.48 -12.64
CA ARG A 46 8.30 -7.75 -13.89
C ARG A 46 6.87 -7.87 -14.42
N VAL A 47 6.01 -8.63 -13.75
CA VAL A 47 4.58 -8.60 -14.07
C VAL A 47 4.10 -7.15 -13.94
N GLY A 48 3.51 -6.65 -15.02
CA GLY A 48 3.06 -5.27 -15.13
C GLY A 48 1.83 -4.99 -14.27
N SER A 49 1.57 -3.70 -14.06
CA SER A 49 0.32 -3.23 -13.46
C SER A 49 -0.09 -1.91 -14.08
N ALA A 50 -1.39 -1.65 -14.13
CA ALA A 50 -1.98 -0.37 -14.51
C ALA A 50 -3.08 -0.01 -13.50
N THR A 51 -2.99 1.18 -12.91
CA THR A 51 -3.86 1.61 -11.79
C THR A 51 -4.26 3.08 -11.90
N SER A 52 -5.19 3.52 -11.06
CA SER A 52 -5.56 4.93 -10.88
C SER A 52 -6.01 5.62 -12.17
N PRO A 53 -7.07 5.12 -12.83
CA PRO A 53 -7.55 5.71 -14.07
C PRO A 53 -8.16 7.10 -13.87
N SER A 54 -7.96 8.01 -14.83
CA SER A 54 -8.66 9.31 -14.91
C SER A 54 -9.00 9.63 -16.37
N PHE A 55 -10.27 9.97 -16.65
CA PHE A 55 -10.69 10.35 -18.01
C PHE A 55 -10.24 11.76 -18.35
N SER A 56 -9.83 11.98 -19.60
CA SER A 56 -9.80 13.33 -20.17
C SER A 56 -11.22 13.91 -20.24
N PRO A 57 -11.37 15.24 -20.15
CA PRO A 57 -12.70 15.88 -20.13
C PRO A 57 -13.56 15.61 -21.37
N ASP A 58 -12.93 15.38 -22.52
CA ASP A 58 -13.60 14.99 -23.77
C ASP A 58 -13.93 13.48 -23.82
N GLY A 59 -13.51 12.71 -22.80
CA GLY A 59 -13.71 11.27 -22.71
C GLY A 59 -12.92 10.44 -23.74
N GLN A 60 -11.98 11.04 -24.49
CA GLN A 60 -11.23 10.36 -25.53
C GLN A 60 -10.01 9.60 -25.00
N TRP A 61 -9.48 9.99 -23.84
CA TRP A 61 -8.29 9.42 -23.24
C TRP A 61 -8.53 9.02 -21.80
N VAL A 62 -7.74 8.05 -21.33
CA VAL A 62 -7.65 7.67 -19.92
C VAL A 62 -6.17 7.73 -19.51
N SER A 63 -5.84 8.51 -18.48
CA SER A 63 -4.55 8.41 -17.81
C SER A 63 -4.54 7.29 -16.79
N PHE A 64 -3.37 6.74 -16.55
CA PHE A 64 -3.15 5.68 -15.54
C PHE A 64 -1.69 5.64 -15.11
N ILE A 65 -1.42 4.99 -14.00
CA ILE A 65 -0.07 4.73 -13.50
C ILE A 65 0.31 3.30 -13.89
N SER A 66 1.50 3.12 -14.47
CA SER A 66 2.01 1.77 -14.78
C SER A 66 3.50 1.65 -14.47
N ASN A 67 3.89 0.46 -14.01
CA ASN A 67 5.28 0.09 -13.73
C ASN A 67 5.99 -0.58 -14.93
N MET A 68 5.42 -0.54 -16.12
CA MET A 68 6.00 -1.18 -17.32
C MET A 68 7.36 -0.62 -17.72
N SER A 69 7.70 0.62 -17.33
CA SER A 69 9.01 1.24 -17.54
C SER A 69 10.08 0.86 -16.51
N GLY A 70 9.74 0.02 -15.52
CA GLY A 70 10.66 -0.39 -14.45
C GLY A 70 10.42 0.33 -13.12
N VAL A 71 9.83 1.51 -13.17
CA VAL A 71 9.33 2.30 -12.02
C VAL A 71 7.96 2.85 -12.42
N PRO A 72 7.01 3.03 -11.47
CA PRO A 72 5.70 3.60 -11.78
C PRO A 72 5.79 4.96 -12.45
N GLN A 73 5.18 5.11 -13.62
CA GLN A 73 5.11 6.34 -14.40
C GLN A 73 3.68 6.63 -14.85
N ALA A 74 3.40 7.89 -15.24
CA ALA A 74 2.13 8.30 -15.81
C ALA A 74 2.06 7.96 -17.30
N TRP A 75 0.94 7.35 -17.69
CA TRP A 75 0.62 6.94 -19.06
C TRP A 75 -0.75 7.42 -19.46
N ILE A 76 -1.02 7.51 -20.76
CA ILE A 76 -2.36 7.71 -21.31
C ILE A 76 -2.64 6.68 -22.41
N VAL A 77 -3.91 6.30 -22.56
CA VAL A 77 -4.39 5.42 -23.61
C VAL A 77 -5.73 5.92 -24.15
N PRO A 78 -6.05 5.76 -25.46
CA PRO A 78 -7.39 6.08 -25.96
C PRO A 78 -8.47 5.30 -25.18
N ALA A 79 -9.58 5.95 -24.84
CA ALA A 79 -10.66 5.34 -24.05
C ALA A 79 -11.34 4.15 -24.76
N GLN A 80 -11.16 4.00 -26.07
CA GLN A 80 -11.61 2.84 -26.86
C GLN A 80 -10.55 1.72 -26.94
N GLY A 81 -9.40 1.90 -26.27
CA GLY A 81 -8.25 1.01 -26.39
C GLY A 81 -7.29 1.46 -27.50
N GLY A 82 -6.12 0.85 -27.54
CA GLY A 82 -5.07 1.16 -28.49
C GLY A 82 -3.69 1.19 -27.85
N TYR A 83 -2.74 1.88 -28.46
CA TYR A 83 -1.37 1.94 -27.98
C TYR A 83 -1.22 3.01 -26.86
N PRO A 84 -0.76 2.65 -25.67
CA PRO A 84 -0.54 3.59 -24.59
C PRO A 84 0.70 4.46 -24.86
N ARG A 85 0.65 5.71 -24.39
CA ARG A 85 1.78 6.64 -24.45
C ARG A 85 2.25 6.97 -23.04
N MET A 86 3.55 6.85 -22.79
CA MET A 86 4.19 7.27 -21.53
C MET A 86 4.30 8.80 -21.51
N ILE A 87 3.87 9.42 -20.42
CA ILE A 87 3.84 10.88 -20.25
C ILE A 87 4.99 11.37 -19.39
N THR A 88 5.36 10.58 -18.36
CA THR A 88 6.53 10.86 -17.52
C THR A 88 7.56 9.74 -17.69
N ASN A 89 8.84 10.08 -17.58
CA ASN A 89 9.96 9.14 -17.70
C ASN A 89 11.08 9.58 -16.77
N GLY A 90 10.92 9.33 -15.47
CA GLY A 90 11.89 9.67 -14.44
C GLY A 90 12.34 8.43 -13.67
N ASP A 91 13.33 8.62 -12.79
CA ASP A 91 13.89 7.57 -11.93
C ASP A 91 13.05 7.36 -10.67
N ASP A 92 12.19 8.31 -10.34
CA ASP A 92 11.33 8.27 -9.16
C ASP A 92 9.88 7.90 -9.50
N PRO A 93 9.17 7.22 -8.57
CA PRO A 93 7.82 6.76 -8.83
C PRO A 93 6.81 7.91 -8.89
N VAL A 94 5.95 7.86 -9.90
CA VAL A 94 4.72 8.66 -9.98
C VAL A 94 3.61 7.92 -9.22
N VAL A 95 2.87 8.64 -8.38
CA VAL A 95 1.80 8.07 -7.55
C VAL A 95 0.40 8.55 -7.91
N THR A 96 0.29 9.67 -8.65
CA THR A 96 -0.99 10.24 -9.13
C THR A 96 -0.83 10.73 -10.56
N ALA A 97 -1.87 10.61 -11.40
CA ALA A 97 -1.95 11.18 -12.75
C ALA A 97 -3.40 11.55 -13.07
N GLU A 98 -3.82 12.76 -12.69
CA GLU A 98 -5.21 13.23 -12.80
C GLU A 98 -5.35 14.32 -13.86
N TRP A 99 -6.29 14.14 -14.81
CA TRP A 99 -6.58 15.13 -15.84
C TRP A 99 -7.16 16.42 -15.25
N SER A 100 -6.67 17.56 -15.75
CA SER A 100 -7.37 18.83 -15.59
C SER A 100 -8.70 18.80 -16.34
N PRO A 101 -9.80 19.32 -15.75
CA PRO A 101 -11.08 19.47 -16.46
C PRO A 101 -11.02 20.33 -17.73
N ALA A 102 -9.96 21.15 -17.91
CA ALA A 102 -9.72 21.93 -19.13
C ALA A 102 -8.89 21.19 -20.20
N SER A 103 -8.43 19.95 -19.94
CA SER A 103 -7.60 19.09 -20.81
C SER A 103 -6.18 19.56 -21.11
N ASP A 104 -5.74 20.69 -20.56
CA ASP A 104 -4.42 21.27 -20.90
C ASP A 104 -3.28 20.60 -20.13
N TRP A 105 -3.59 19.98 -18.97
CA TRP A 105 -2.62 19.44 -18.03
C TRP A 105 -3.07 18.12 -17.40
N LEU A 106 -2.08 17.33 -17.01
CA LEU A 106 -2.25 16.29 -15.98
C LEU A 106 -1.50 16.77 -14.72
N ALA A 107 -2.16 16.70 -13.57
CA ALA A 107 -1.48 16.79 -12.28
C ALA A 107 -0.81 15.44 -11.99
N VAL A 108 0.48 15.46 -11.67
CA VAL A 108 1.23 14.27 -11.31
C VAL A 108 1.95 14.50 -9.99
N THR A 109 1.95 13.47 -9.14
CA THR A 109 2.69 13.49 -7.88
C THR A 109 3.86 12.55 -7.99
N ILE A 110 5.07 13.04 -7.73
CA ILE A 110 6.32 12.27 -7.79
C ILE A 110 6.89 12.17 -6.39
N ALA A 111 7.39 11.01 -5.99
CA ALA A 111 8.00 10.73 -4.69
C ALA A 111 9.52 10.60 -4.84
N PRO A 112 10.31 11.70 -4.74
CA PRO A 112 11.75 11.66 -4.89
C PRO A 112 12.41 10.72 -3.89
N GLY A 113 13.33 9.88 -4.38
CA GLY A 113 14.01 8.86 -3.58
C GLY A 113 13.11 7.75 -3.02
N GLY A 114 11.83 7.68 -3.45
CA GLY A 114 10.86 6.69 -2.97
C GLY A 114 10.30 6.95 -1.56
N GLY A 115 10.66 8.07 -0.92
CA GLY A 115 10.15 8.49 0.39
C GLY A 115 8.71 9.03 0.34
N LEU A 116 8.24 9.57 1.48
CA LEU A 116 6.93 10.21 1.58
C LEU A 116 6.93 11.70 1.21
N ASN A 117 8.10 12.30 0.97
CA ASN A 117 8.24 13.73 0.64
C ASN A 117 7.86 13.97 -0.83
N SER A 118 6.60 13.65 -1.16
CA SER A 118 6.06 13.79 -2.51
C SER A 118 6.00 15.24 -2.94
N GLN A 119 6.15 15.47 -4.26
CA GLN A 119 6.05 16.78 -4.89
C GLN A 119 4.99 16.76 -5.98
N VAL A 120 4.24 17.85 -6.11
CA VAL A 120 3.18 17.99 -7.12
C VAL A 120 3.72 18.74 -8.33
N TYR A 121 3.48 18.16 -9.49
CA TYR A 121 3.83 18.73 -10.81
C TYR A 121 2.60 18.78 -11.69
N VAL A 122 2.69 19.53 -12.76
CA VAL A 122 1.82 19.40 -13.93
C VAL A 122 2.65 19.06 -15.15
N VAL A 123 2.05 18.32 -16.10
CA VAL A 123 2.66 17.93 -17.35
C VAL A 123 1.61 17.96 -18.46
N LYS A 124 1.98 18.31 -19.70
CA LYS A 124 1.05 18.27 -20.82
C LYS A 124 0.78 16.83 -21.28
N PRO A 125 -0.37 16.56 -21.92
CA PRO A 125 -0.71 15.21 -22.40
C PRO A 125 0.24 14.64 -23.45
N ASP A 126 1.08 15.48 -24.07
CA ASP A 126 2.14 15.05 -24.98
C ASP A 126 3.48 14.74 -24.28
N GLY A 127 3.54 14.89 -22.94
CA GLY A 127 4.73 14.68 -22.12
C GLY A 127 5.64 15.90 -21.99
N THR A 128 5.31 17.03 -22.66
CA THR A 128 6.09 18.26 -22.55
C THR A 128 5.67 19.11 -21.36
N GLY A 129 6.49 20.09 -21.00
CA GLY A 129 6.14 21.12 -20.02
C GLY A 129 6.01 20.60 -18.59
N LEU A 130 6.74 19.54 -18.20
CA LEU A 130 6.77 19.09 -16.80
C LEU A 130 7.22 20.25 -15.89
N LYS A 131 6.34 20.68 -14.99
CA LYS A 131 6.54 21.85 -14.13
C LYS A 131 6.25 21.51 -12.68
N LEU A 132 7.23 21.74 -11.80
CA LEU A 132 7.05 21.62 -10.34
C LEU A 132 6.16 22.77 -9.85
N LEU A 133 5.13 22.44 -9.08
CA LEU A 133 4.19 23.39 -8.46
C LEU A 133 4.46 23.63 -6.98
N THR A 134 5.11 22.69 -6.32
CA THR A 134 5.45 22.76 -4.89
C THR A 134 6.89 23.26 -4.71
N LYS A 135 7.26 23.55 -3.46
CA LYS A 135 8.57 24.17 -3.17
C LYS A 135 9.74 23.22 -3.37
N GLY A 136 9.49 21.91 -3.32
CA GLY A 136 10.55 20.90 -3.29
C GLY A 136 11.11 20.66 -1.88
N GLY A 137 12.22 19.93 -1.80
CA GLY A 137 12.90 19.63 -0.54
C GLY A 137 12.18 18.57 0.28
N GLU A 138 12.17 18.76 1.59
CA GLU A 138 11.62 17.81 2.56
C GLU A 138 10.11 17.96 2.80
N ASP A 139 9.47 18.96 2.18
CA ASP A 139 8.03 19.16 2.32
C ASP A 139 7.28 17.97 1.74
N ASN A 140 6.28 17.50 2.48
CA ASN A 140 5.35 16.48 2.00
C ASN A 140 4.15 17.15 1.36
N ASN A 141 3.85 16.80 0.12
CA ASN A 141 2.77 17.39 -0.65
C ASN A 141 1.93 16.30 -1.33
N GLY A 142 0.62 16.52 -1.44
CA GLY A 142 -0.31 15.68 -2.18
C GLY A 142 -1.14 16.52 -3.14
N PHE A 143 -1.50 15.93 -4.28
CA PHE A 143 -2.56 16.46 -5.13
C PHE A 143 -3.91 16.07 -4.51
N ASP A 144 -4.79 17.04 -4.35
CA ASP A 144 -6.13 16.87 -3.80
C ASP A 144 -7.19 16.82 -4.93
N ALA A 145 -7.46 17.97 -5.54
CA ALA A 145 -8.51 18.10 -6.55
C ALA A 145 -8.26 19.28 -7.50
N TRP A 146 -8.73 19.19 -8.75
CA TRP A 146 -8.85 20.32 -9.67
C TRP A 146 -10.12 21.12 -9.39
N THR A 147 -10.08 22.45 -9.62
CA THR A 147 -11.30 23.24 -9.80
C THR A 147 -11.99 22.85 -11.11
N GLU A 148 -13.31 22.99 -11.19
CA GLU A 148 -14.10 22.55 -12.35
C GLU A 148 -13.69 23.27 -13.67
N ASP A 149 -13.24 24.52 -13.59
CA ASP A 149 -12.71 25.26 -14.74
C ASP A 149 -11.29 24.86 -15.15
N GLY A 150 -10.66 23.95 -14.39
CA GLY A 150 -9.31 23.43 -14.65
C GLY A 150 -8.18 24.44 -14.49
N LYS A 151 -8.45 25.66 -13.99
CA LYS A 151 -7.44 26.71 -13.87
C LYS A 151 -6.60 26.60 -12.63
N GLN A 152 -7.14 25.99 -11.57
CA GLN A 152 -6.46 25.84 -10.30
C GLN A 152 -6.61 24.41 -9.77
N LEU A 153 -5.73 24.04 -8.88
CA LEU A 153 -5.81 22.78 -8.16
C LEU A 153 -5.55 22.97 -6.66
N ALA A 154 -6.20 22.16 -5.85
CA ALA A 154 -5.90 22.06 -4.44
C ALA A 154 -4.78 21.04 -4.20
N ILE A 155 -3.92 21.37 -3.27
CA ILE A 155 -2.90 20.47 -2.73
C ILE A 155 -2.97 20.50 -1.20
N ASP A 156 -2.60 19.41 -0.56
CA ASP A 156 -2.19 19.42 0.83
C ASP A 156 -0.66 19.53 0.94
N SER A 157 -0.15 20.23 1.95
CA SER A 157 1.29 20.48 2.06
C SER A 157 1.74 20.78 3.48
N SER A 158 2.91 20.25 3.84
CA SER A 158 3.60 20.56 5.10
C SER A 158 4.51 21.81 5.03
N ARG A 159 4.49 22.55 3.93
CA ARG A 159 5.37 23.67 3.60
C ARG A 159 5.48 24.78 4.66
N ASP A 160 4.41 25.04 5.40
CA ASP A 160 4.33 26.09 6.43
C ASP A 160 4.43 25.53 7.86
N ASN A 161 4.11 24.23 8.01
CA ASN A 161 4.13 23.54 9.30
C ASN A 161 4.47 22.06 9.11
N PRO A 162 5.67 21.59 9.50
CA PRO A 162 6.05 20.18 9.35
C PRO A 162 5.14 19.19 10.12
N ALA A 163 4.43 19.66 11.16
CA ALA A 163 3.51 18.82 11.94
C ALA A 163 2.08 18.78 11.37
N ALA A 164 1.84 19.44 10.24
CA ALA A 164 0.53 19.52 9.62
C ALA A 164 0.61 19.48 8.10
N ARG A 165 -0.48 19.05 7.46
CA ARG A 165 -0.67 19.15 6.01
C ARG A 165 -1.86 20.09 5.78
N ASP A 166 -1.54 21.36 5.56
CA ASP A 166 -2.53 22.39 5.28
C ASP A 166 -2.97 22.34 3.81
N SER A 167 -4.19 22.80 3.52
CA SER A 167 -4.70 22.84 2.14
C SER A 167 -4.41 24.18 1.48
N PHE A 168 -3.87 24.11 0.25
CA PHE A 168 -3.53 25.28 -0.56
C PHE A 168 -4.17 25.19 -1.95
N MET A 169 -4.53 26.35 -2.52
CA MET A 169 -4.88 26.50 -3.92
C MET A 169 -3.64 26.91 -4.72
N VAL A 170 -3.38 26.23 -5.81
CA VAL A 170 -2.26 26.50 -6.72
C VAL A 170 -2.77 26.80 -8.11
N ASP A 171 -2.26 27.86 -8.73
CA ASP A 171 -2.46 28.19 -10.14
C ASP A 171 -1.25 27.69 -10.94
N PRO A 172 -1.41 26.66 -11.80
CA PRO A 172 -0.32 26.11 -12.59
C PRO A 172 0.30 27.10 -13.59
N ALA A 173 -0.47 28.06 -14.08
CA ALA A 173 0.00 29.02 -15.04
C ALA A 173 0.95 30.05 -14.42
N SER A 174 0.50 30.72 -13.35
CA SER A 174 1.29 31.75 -12.65
C SER A 174 2.25 31.17 -11.60
N GLY A 175 1.96 29.98 -11.08
CA GLY A 175 2.68 29.38 -9.93
C GLY A 175 2.28 30.01 -8.60
N SER A 176 1.20 30.82 -8.55
CA SER A 176 0.71 31.39 -7.29
C SER A 176 0.15 30.32 -6.38
N VAL A 177 0.41 30.45 -5.07
CA VAL A 177 -0.05 29.53 -4.02
C VAL A 177 -0.78 30.33 -2.96
N LYS A 178 -2.03 29.97 -2.68
CA LYS A 178 -2.89 30.61 -1.66
C LYS A 178 -3.30 29.56 -0.63
N LEU A 179 -3.14 29.88 0.65
CA LEU A 179 -3.69 29.05 1.73
C LEU A 179 -5.22 29.02 1.63
N LEU A 180 -5.81 27.83 1.65
CA LEU A 180 -7.25 27.59 1.73
C LEU A 180 -7.69 27.33 3.15
N ALA A 181 -7.03 26.39 3.84
CA ALA A 181 -7.40 25.99 5.19
C ALA A 181 -6.20 25.49 5.98
N ARG A 182 -6.13 25.88 7.25
CA ARG A 182 -5.20 25.28 8.21
C ARG A 182 -5.76 23.97 8.74
N THR A 183 -4.88 23.01 8.97
CA THR A 183 -5.24 21.67 9.46
C THR A 183 -4.32 21.28 10.61
N PRO A 184 -4.84 20.98 11.81
CA PRO A 184 -4.04 20.31 12.82
C PRO A 184 -3.84 18.84 12.42
N GLY A 185 -2.62 18.48 12.02
CA GLY A 185 -2.31 17.13 11.50
C GLY A 185 -2.50 17.00 9.99
N ILE A 186 -3.26 16.02 9.53
CA ILE A 186 -3.50 15.76 8.11
C ILE A 186 -4.88 16.27 7.70
N GLY A 187 -4.93 16.99 6.57
CA GLY A 187 -6.18 17.38 5.90
C GLY A 187 -6.00 17.44 4.41
N GLY A 188 -7.12 17.60 3.68
CA GLY A 188 -7.10 17.71 2.22
C GLY A 188 -8.50 17.97 1.68
N ILE A 189 -8.55 18.53 0.48
CA ILE A 189 -9.79 18.78 -0.26
C ILE A 189 -10.15 17.53 -1.07
N SER A 190 -11.27 16.88 -0.78
CA SER A 190 -11.70 15.73 -1.59
C SER A 190 -12.35 16.16 -2.92
N SER A 191 -13.12 17.25 -2.92
CA SER A 191 -13.78 17.74 -4.14
C SER A 191 -14.28 19.17 -3.99
N PHE A 192 -14.56 19.82 -5.15
CA PHE A 192 -15.20 21.15 -5.25
C PHE A 192 -16.61 21.04 -5.81
N SER A 193 -17.50 21.97 -5.42
CA SER A 193 -18.72 22.25 -6.19
C SER A 193 -18.37 22.81 -7.57
N HIS A 194 -19.24 22.63 -8.59
CA HIS A 194 -18.94 23.06 -9.94
C HIS A 194 -18.77 24.60 -10.09
N ASP A 195 -19.41 25.37 -9.22
CA ASP A 195 -19.22 26.82 -9.19
C ASP A 195 -17.92 27.27 -8.49
N GLY A 196 -17.14 26.32 -7.94
CA GLY A 196 -15.89 26.54 -7.24
C GLY A 196 -16.01 27.27 -5.91
N ARG A 197 -17.24 27.50 -5.40
CA ARG A 197 -17.44 28.27 -4.16
C ARG A 197 -17.32 27.43 -2.91
N ARG A 198 -17.64 26.15 -3.00
CA ARG A 198 -17.64 25.20 -1.89
C ARG A 198 -16.70 24.05 -2.15
N ALA A 199 -16.06 23.56 -1.10
CA ALA A 199 -15.26 22.36 -1.15
C ALA A 199 -15.55 21.45 0.05
N LEU A 200 -15.36 20.15 -0.13
CA LEU A 200 -15.39 19.20 0.97
C LEU A 200 -13.96 19.02 1.49
N LEU A 201 -13.74 19.45 2.74
CA LEU A 201 -12.45 19.37 3.42
C LEU A 201 -12.48 18.24 4.45
N SER A 202 -11.53 17.33 4.39
CA SER A 202 -11.28 16.30 5.41
C SER A 202 -10.20 16.76 6.38
N ARG A 203 -10.36 16.46 7.67
CA ARG A 203 -9.33 16.64 8.70
C ARG A 203 -9.26 15.41 9.59
N LEU A 204 -8.11 14.77 9.59
CA LEU A 204 -7.81 13.66 10.48
C LEU A 204 -7.56 14.22 11.89
N ARG A 205 -8.29 13.73 12.89
CA ARG A 205 -8.05 14.04 14.30
C ARG A 205 -6.97 13.13 14.88
N ASN A 206 -7.06 11.87 14.51
CA ASN A 206 -6.08 10.82 14.79
C ASN A 206 -6.39 9.63 13.85
N ARG A 207 -5.60 8.57 13.89
CA ARG A 207 -5.90 7.34 13.15
C ARG A 207 -7.26 6.79 13.58
N GLY A 208 -8.08 6.38 12.62
CA GLY A 208 -9.45 5.89 12.86
C GLY A 208 -10.50 6.94 13.20
N ASP A 209 -10.13 8.24 13.28
CA ASP A 209 -11.07 9.33 13.61
C ASP A 209 -10.80 10.60 12.80
N ASN A 210 -11.80 11.06 12.05
CA ASN A 210 -11.71 12.29 11.26
C ASN A 210 -13.02 13.06 11.24
N ASN A 211 -12.98 14.24 10.65
CA ASN A 211 -14.17 15.05 10.36
C ASN A 211 -14.15 15.56 8.92
N LEU A 212 -15.36 15.75 8.38
CA LEU A 212 -15.58 16.47 7.14
C LEU A 212 -16.16 17.86 7.43
N TYR A 213 -15.68 18.82 6.65
CA TYR A 213 -16.09 20.23 6.74
C TYR A 213 -16.52 20.73 5.37
N LEU A 214 -17.51 21.61 5.35
CA LEU A 214 -17.78 22.47 4.22
C LEU A 214 -16.83 23.66 4.27
N LEU A 215 -16.02 23.85 3.26
CA LEU A 215 -15.13 24.99 3.11
C LEU A 215 -15.75 26.00 2.13
N ASP A 216 -15.88 27.26 2.54
CA ASP A 216 -16.10 28.39 1.63
C ASP A 216 -14.74 28.79 1.05
N VAL A 217 -14.57 28.58 -0.25
CA VAL A 217 -13.27 28.72 -0.96
C VAL A 217 -12.80 30.18 -1.01
N ALA A 218 -13.74 31.12 -1.05
CA ALA A 218 -13.41 32.56 -1.14
C ALA A 218 -12.88 33.10 0.18
N THR A 219 -13.53 32.74 1.29
CA THR A 219 -13.24 33.27 2.63
C THR A 219 -12.29 32.39 3.45
N GLY A 220 -12.17 31.09 3.09
CA GLY A 220 -11.45 30.09 3.88
C GLY A 220 -12.18 29.67 5.17
N LYS A 221 -13.44 30.11 5.36
CA LYS A 221 -14.26 29.71 6.50
C LYS A 221 -14.75 28.28 6.29
N ASP A 222 -14.60 27.46 7.31
CA ASP A 222 -15.14 26.09 7.31
C ASP A 222 -16.29 25.90 8.29
N THR A 223 -17.14 24.91 8.01
CA THR A 223 -18.28 24.51 8.84
C THR A 223 -18.25 22.99 9.00
N LEU A 224 -18.26 22.51 10.25
CA LEU A 224 -18.23 21.08 10.56
C LEU A 224 -19.52 20.39 10.08
N LEU A 225 -19.39 19.39 9.21
CA LEU A 225 -20.51 18.59 8.67
C LEU A 225 -20.80 17.34 9.50
N THR A 226 -19.78 16.73 10.09
CA THR A 226 -19.84 15.37 10.66
C THR A 226 -19.64 15.36 12.17
N LYS A 227 -20.32 16.27 12.89
CA LYS A 227 -20.25 16.30 14.35
C LYS A 227 -20.61 14.94 14.95
N HIS A 228 -19.73 14.40 15.81
CA HIS A 228 -19.91 13.11 16.48
C HIS A 228 -19.20 13.07 17.82
N ASP A 229 -19.60 12.12 18.65
CA ASP A 229 -18.94 11.76 19.89
C ASP A 229 -18.17 10.43 19.70
N GLY A 230 -17.03 10.29 20.39
CA GLY A 230 -16.15 9.12 20.23
C GLY A 230 -15.41 9.11 18.89
N VAL A 231 -15.04 7.93 18.41
CA VAL A 231 -14.34 7.74 17.14
C VAL A 231 -15.30 7.48 15.99
N ALA A 232 -15.08 8.12 14.84
CA ALA A 232 -15.82 7.84 13.61
C ALA A 232 -14.99 8.20 12.38
N LEU A 233 -15.19 7.43 11.30
CA LEU A 233 -14.50 7.62 10.02
C LEU A 233 -15.49 8.11 8.97
N PHE A 234 -15.05 9.12 8.20
CA PHE A 234 -15.81 9.73 7.12
C PHE A 234 -14.92 9.96 5.89
N PHE A 235 -15.47 9.74 4.72
CA PHE A 235 -14.89 10.11 3.44
C PHE A 235 -16.00 10.42 2.46
N GLY A 236 -15.72 11.12 1.36
CA GLY A 236 -16.78 11.38 0.38
C GLY A 236 -16.50 12.54 -0.55
N ASP A 237 -17.55 12.95 -1.27
CA ASP A 237 -17.53 14.01 -2.25
C ASP A 237 -18.70 14.97 -2.08
N ILE A 238 -18.51 16.24 -2.46
CA ILE A 238 -19.58 17.23 -2.52
C ILE A 238 -20.33 17.10 -3.85
N ALA A 239 -21.66 17.23 -3.80
CA ALA A 239 -22.49 17.29 -5.01
C ALA A 239 -22.07 18.48 -5.92
N PRO A 240 -22.25 18.37 -7.24
CA PRO A 240 -21.92 19.43 -8.20
C PRO A 240 -22.48 20.81 -7.85
N ASP A 241 -23.70 20.86 -7.32
CA ASP A 241 -24.39 22.09 -6.90
C ASP A 241 -24.01 22.58 -5.49
N GLY A 242 -23.16 21.84 -4.78
CA GLY A 242 -22.71 22.17 -3.43
C GLY A 242 -23.78 22.02 -2.35
N SER A 243 -24.94 21.43 -2.63
CA SER A 243 -26.08 21.33 -1.70
C SER A 243 -26.05 20.08 -0.82
N THR A 244 -25.18 19.12 -1.12
CA THR A 244 -25.14 17.83 -0.43
C THR A 244 -23.70 17.30 -0.42
N ALA A 245 -23.24 16.78 0.73
CA ALA A 245 -22.08 15.91 0.79
C ALA A 245 -22.54 14.44 0.83
N TYR A 246 -22.08 13.62 -0.12
CA TYR A 246 -22.29 12.17 -0.14
C TYR A 246 -21.08 11.50 0.46
N ILE A 247 -21.29 10.70 1.52
CA ILE A 247 -20.21 10.26 2.41
C ILE A 247 -20.29 8.78 2.76
N GLY A 248 -19.14 8.19 3.05
CA GLY A 248 -19.03 7.01 3.90
C GLY A 248 -19.06 7.45 5.36
N SER A 249 -19.79 6.73 6.22
CA SER A 249 -19.91 7.06 7.63
C SER A 249 -20.12 5.82 8.50
N ASN A 250 -19.33 5.70 9.56
CA ASN A 250 -19.57 4.74 10.64
C ASN A 250 -19.99 5.41 11.95
N LYS A 251 -20.52 6.65 11.88
CA LYS A 251 -21.09 7.32 13.05
C LYS A 251 -22.29 6.51 13.60
N ASP A 252 -22.30 6.32 14.92
CA ASP A 252 -23.34 5.58 15.66
C ASP A 252 -23.57 4.13 15.18
N ARG A 253 -22.59 3.55 14.47
CA ARG A 253 -22.62 2.19 13.89
C ARG A 253 -21.22 1.58 13.87
N ASP A 254 -21.14 0.29 13.65
CA ASP A 254 -19.89 -0.43 13.52
C ASP A 254 -19.38 -0.41 12.09
N LEU A 255 -20.15 -0.93 11.14
CA LEU A 255 -19.79 -0.98 9.73
C LEU A 255 -20.08 0.36 9.04
N THR A 256 -19.17 0.77 8.14
CA THR A 256 -19.34 1.99 7.34
C THR A 256 -20.51 1.83 6.36
N ALA A 257 -21.36 2.84 6.29
CA ALA A 257 -22.49 2.92 5.38
C ALA A 257 -22.37 4.10 4.41
N PHE A 258 -23.05 4.03 3.27
CA PHE A 258 -23.25 5.17 2.38
C PHE A 258 -24.30 6.10 2.96
N ALA A 259 -23.97 7.38 3.08
CA ALA A 259 -24.81 8.40 3.72
C ALA A 259 -24.72 9.74 2.99
N ARG A 260 -25.50 10.70 3.43
CA ARG A 260 -25.40 12.10 2.99
C ARG A 260 -25.56 13.08 4.13
N VAL A 261 -25.05 14.29 3.92
CA VAL A 261 -25.36 15.50 4.69
C VAL A 261 -25.90 16.55 3.74
N ARG A 262 -27.14 16.98 3.92
CA ARG A 262 -27.72 18.10 3.17
C ARG A 262 -27.13 19.41 3.70
N ILE A 263 -26.90 20.35 2.83
CA ILE A 263 -26.28 21.64 3.13
C ILE A 263 -27.23 22.73 2.67
N ALA A 264 -27.73 23.54 3.62
CA ALA A 264 -28.58 24.66 3.29
C ALA A 264 -27.84 25.76 2.49
N ALA A 265 -28.57 26.70 1.93
CA ALA A 265 -27.99 27.78 1.12
C ALA A 265 -27.00 28.65 1.92
N ASP A 266 -27.25 28.83 3.21
CA ASP A 266 -26.35 29.55 4.15
C ASP A 266 -25.16 28.72 4.65
N GLY A 267 -25.02 27.47 4.20
CA GLY A 267 -23.95 26.53 4.59
C GLY A 267 -24.26 25.72 5.85
N THR A 268 -25.45 25.87 6.45
CA THR A 268 -25.85 25.08 7.62
C THR A 268 -26.03 23.61 7.26
N PRO A 269 -25.34 22.67 7.95
CA PRO A 269 -25.50 21.24 7.69
C PRO A 269 -26.76 20.67 8.33
N GLY A 270 -27.41 19.76 7.62
CA GLY A 270 -28.43 18.87 8.15
C GLY A 270 -27.82 17.66 8.90
N PRO A 271 -28.65 16.75 9.38
CA PRO A 271 -28.18 15.50 9.98
C PRO A 271 -27.53 14.57 8.95
N ILE A 272 -26.72 13.62 9.43
CA ILE A 272 -26.23 12.51 8.60
C ILE A 272 -27.39 11.55 8.36
N GLU A 273 -27.77 11.36 7.09
CA GLU A 273 -28.82 10.45 6.66
C GLU A 273 -28.20 9.23 5.96
N VAL A 274 -28.39 8.03 6.50
CA VAL A 274 -27.94 6.78 5.85
C VAL A 274 -28.82 6.51 4.64
N LEU A 275 -28.20 6.24 3.50
CA LEU A 275 -28.85 5.97 2.21
C LEU A 275 -28.81 4.49 1.84
N ALA A 276 -27.68 3.83 2.11
CA ALA A 276 -27.51 2.40 1.89
C ALA A 276 -26.50 1.83 2.89
N GLU A 277 -26.74 0.60 3.32
CA GLU A 277 -25.91 -0.15 4.25
C GLU A 277 -25.95 -1.64 3.93
N ARG A 278 -24.97 -2.39 4.44
CA ARG A 278 -24.90 -3.85 4.33
C ARG A 278 -24.57 -4.46 5.68
N PRO A 279 -25.22 -5.58 6.07
CA PRO A 279 -24.91 -6.29 7.32
C PRO A 279 -23.65 -7.17 7.22
N ASP A 280 -23.21 -7.49 5.99
CA ASP A 280 -22.14 -8.44 5.67
C ASP A 280 -20.85 -7.79 5.17
N GLY A 281 -20.80 -6.44 5.14
CA GLY A 281 -19.63 -5.70 4.66
C GLY A 281 -19.70 -4.20 4.85
N GLU A 282 -18.62 -3.53 4.53
CA GLU A 282 -18.47 -2.09 4.69
C GLU A 282 -18.53 -1.35 3.36
N PHE A 283 -19.06 -0.14 3.40
CA PHE A 283 -18.92 0.80 2.30
C PHE A 283 -17.46 1.25 2.17
N ASP A 284 -16.87 1.00 0.99
CA ASP A 284 -15.42 1.08 0.74
C ASP A 284 -15.02 2.23 -0.20
N GLY A 285 -15.98 2.83 -0.92
CA GLY A 285 -15.70 3.95 -1.81
C GLY A 285 -16.86 4.35 -2.72
N LEU A 286 -16.79 5.59 -3.21
CA LEU A 286 -17.77 6.14 -4.16
C LEU A 286 -17.11 6.91 -5.29
N ALA A 287 -17.86 7.07 -6.37
CA ALA A 287 -17.68 8.12 -7.35
C ALA A 287 -19.05 8.70 -7.72
N LEU A 288 -19.14 10.02 -7.74
CA LEU A 288 -20.32 10.72 -8.27
C LEU A 288 -20.12 10.93 -9.79
N ASN A 289 -21.20 10.76 -10.57
CA ASN A 289 -21.13 11.22 -11.95
C ASN A 289 -21.16 12.75 -12.01
N HIS A 290 -20.62 13.33 -13.08
CA HIS A 290 -20.52 14.78 -13.24
C HIS A 290 -21.86 15.51 -13.10
N GLN A 291 -22.98 14.87 -13.48
CA GLN A 291 -24.32 15.44 -13.37
C GLN A 291 -24.89 15.39 -11.94
N GLY A 292 -24.21 14.72 -10.99
CA GLY A 292 -24.71 14.56 -9.62
C GLY A 292 -26.00 13.75 -9.52
N THR A 293 -26.24 12.83 -10.44
CA THR A 293 -27.48 12.04 -10.51
C THR A 293 -27.30 10.59 -10.14
N VAL A 294 -26.08 10.06 -10.21
CA VAL A 294 -25.74 8.67 -9.91
C VAL A 294 -24.46 8.61 -9.10
N ALA A 295 -24.45 7.78 -8.07
CA ALA A 295 -23.24 7.35 -7.36
C ALA A 295 -22.94 5.88 -7.70
N ALA A 296 -21.69 5.60 -8.09
CA ALA A 296 -21.15 4.25 -8.10
C ALA A 296 -20.55 3.97 -6.71
N LEU A 297 -20.91 2.84 -6.11
CA LEU A 297 -20.58 2.46 -4.75
C LEU A 297 -19.78 1.17 -4.76
N LEU A 298 -18.63 1.14 -4.08
CA LEU A 298 -17.90 -0.08 -3.77
C LEU A 298 -18.20 -0.53 -2.35
N TRP A 299 -18.36 -1.83 -2.20
CA TRP A 299 -18.55 -2.51 -0.92
C TRP A 299 -17.42 -3.49 -0.69
N ASN A 300 -16.87 -3.50 0.50
CA ASN A 300 -15.88 -4.48 0.94
C ASN A 300 -16.58 -5.63 1.66
N ILE A 301 -16.65 -6.78 1.00
CA ILE A 301 -17.27 -7.98 1.55
C ILE A 301 -16.17 -8.98 1.87
N LYS A 302 -15.76 -9.00 3.14
CA LYS A 302 -14.71 -9.92 3.62
C LYS A 302 -13.42 -9.86 2.76
N GLY A 303 -12.99 -8.65 2.38
CA GLY A 303 -11.78 -8.43 1.59
C GLY A 303 -11.96 -8.50 0.08
N ARG A 304 -13.18 -8.74 -0.46
CA ARG A 304 -13.51 -8.62 -1.88
C ARG A 304 -14.43 -7.45 -2.14
N ASN A 305 -14.39 -6.89 -3.35
CA ASN A 305 -15.29 -5.79 -3.70
C ASN A 305 -16.54 -6.27 -4.45
N GLU A 306 -17.64 -5.58 -4.20
CA GLU A 306 -18.85 -5.60 -5.00
C GLU A 306 -19.22 -4.18 -5.42
N LEU A 307 -19.70 -4.03 -6.67
CA LEU A 307 -20.14 -2.76 -7.24
C LEU A 307 -21.65 -2.64 -7.16
N SER A 308 -22.16 -1.46 -6.82
CA SER A 308 -23.57 -1.11 -6.94
C SER A 308 -23.75 0.34 -7.38
N PHE A 309 -24.96 0.71 -7.79
CA PHE A 309 -25.31 2.07 -8.20
C PHE A 309 -26.46 2.60 -7.36
N TYR A 310 -26.38 3.88 -7.03
CA TYR A 310 -27.42 4.60 -6.31
C TYR A 310 -27.89 5.80 -7.16
N ASP A 311 -29.16 5.79 -7.56
CA ASP A 311 -29.79 6.95 -8.24
C ASP A 311 -30.10 8.01 -7.16
N LEU A 312 -29.37 9.13 -7.22
CA LEU A 312 -29.43 10.19 -6.21
C LEU A 312 -30.74 10.99 -6.25
N ARG A 313 -31.49 10.91 -7.34
CA ARG A 313 -32.78 11.60 -7.50
C ARG A 313 -33.93 10.77 -6.95
N THR A 314 -33.92 9.47 -7.22
CA THR A 314 -35.03 8.57 -6.86
C THR A 314 -34.80 7.79 -5.57
N GLY A 315 -33.54 7.73 -5.11
CA GLY A 315 -33.15 6.90 -3.97
C GLY A 315 -33.07 5.41 -4.30
N LYS A 316 -33.12 5.03 -5.57
CA LYS A 316 -33.05 3.62 -5.98
C LYS A 316 -31.61 3.10 -5.90
N HIS A 317 -31.39 2.07 -5.08
CA HIS A 317 -30.15 1.32 -4.99
C HIS A 317 -30.26 0.04 -5.83
N THR A 318 -29.29 -0.21 -6.71
CA THR A 318 -29.28 -1.37 -7.61
C THR A 318 -27.92 -2.04 -7.61
N PRO A 319 -27.84 -3.40 -7.60
CA PRO A 319 -26.57 -4.11 -7.82
C PRO A 319 -25.93 -3.71 -9.15
N GLY A 320 -24.63 -3.56 -9.16
CA GLY A 320 -23.82 -3.45 -10.38
C GLY A 320 -23.54 -4.82 -11.01
N PRO A 321 -22.94 -4.85 -12.19
CA PRO A 321 -22.45 -6.09 -12.78
C PRO A 321 -21.30 -6.67 -11.93
N LYS A 322 -21.12 -8.00 -12.01
CA LYS A 322 -20.02 -8.68 -11.34
C LYS A 322 -18.68 -8.10 -11.80
N LEU A 323 -17.81 -7.77 -10.85
CA LEU A 323 -16.46 -7.31 -11.14
C LEU A 323 -15.63 -8.40 -11.82
N PRO A 324 -14.73 -8.03 -12.75
CA PRO A 324 -13.86 -9.00 -13.43
C PRO A 324 -12.75 -9.59 -12.55
N GLY A 325 -12.58 -9.11 -11.33
CA GLY A 325 -11.61 -9.58 -10.34
C GLY A 325 -12.14 -9.43 -8.92
N ASP A 326 -11.30 -9.81 -7.94
CA ASP A 326 -11.67 -9.82 -6.52
C ASP A 326 -11.65 -8.43 -5.89
N ILE A 327 -10.80 -7.53 -6.40
CA ILE A 327 -10.55 -6.21 -5.83
C ILE A 327 -10.74 -5.15 -6.90
N ALA A 328 -11.41 -4.07 -6.54
CA ALA A 328 -11.58 -2.90 -7.40
C ALA A 328 -11.32 -1.61 -6.61
N GLY A 329 -10.93 -0.55 -7.32
CA GLY A 329 -10.70 0.78 -6.75
C GLY A 329 -10.50 1.85 -7.81
N GLY A 330 -10.33 3.10 -7.39
CA GLY A 330 -10.07 4.20 -8.31
C GLY A 330 -11.22 4.47 -9.29
N LEU A 331 -12.46 4.41 -8.80
CA LEU A 331 -13.66 4.67 -9.59
C LEU A 331 -13.64 6.08 -10.19
N ARG A 332 -13.84 6.21 -11.51
CA ARG A 332 -13.97 7.50 -12.20
C ARG A 332 -15.01 7.40 -13.31
N PHE A 333 -16.02 8.27 -13.26
CA PHE A 333 -16.95 8.43 -14.37
C PHE A 333 -16.32 9.26 -15.50
N SER A 334 -16.67 8.94 -16.73
CA SER A 334 -16.51 9.89 -17.84
C SER A 334 -17.40 11.12 -17.61
N ARG A 335 -17.03 12.29 -18.16
CA ARG A 335 -17.77 13.54 -17.94
C ARG A 335 -19.25 13.44 -18.35
N ASP A 336 -19.55 12.71 -19.41
CA ASP A 336 -20.92 12.45 -19.89
C ASP A 336 -21.69 11.42 -19.02
N GLY A 337 -21.00 10.74 -18.09
CA GLY A 337 -21.57 9.72 -17.22
C GLY A 337 -21.83 8.39 -17.91
N SER A 338 -21.46 8.21 -19.17
CA SER A 338 -21.74 6.99 -19.95
C SER A 338 -20.80 5.83 -19.63
N LYS A 339 -19.63 6.12 -19.02
CA LYS A 339 -18.59 5.13 -18.70
C LYS A 339 -18.11 5.28 -17.25
N LEU A 340 -17.70 4.17 -16.67
CA LEU A 340 -17.01 4.11 -15.37
C LEU A 340 -15.69 3.37 -15.56
N ALA A 341 -14.57 4.05 -15.34
CA ALA A 341 -13.25 3.43 -15.28
C ALA A 341 -12.91 3.03 -13.85
N LEU A 342 -12.21 1.93 -13.67
CA LEU A 342 -11.73 1.44 -12.39
C LEU A 342 -10.50 0.53 -12.57
N THR A 343 -9.69 0.45 -11.53
CA THR A 343 -8.66 -0.58 -11.42
C THR A 343 -9.29 -1.87 -10.91
N VAL A 344 -8.95 -3.01 -11.53
CA VAL A 344 -9.37 -4.34 -11.06
C VAL A 344 -8.16 -5.24 -10.92
N SER A 345 -8.11 -6.01 -9.83
CA SER A 345 -7.06 -6.99 -9.55
C SER A 345 -7.58 -8.20 -8.77
N GLY A 346 -6.72 -9.18 -8.54
CA GLY A 346 -6.97 -10.36 -7.71
C GLY A 346 -5.68 -11.14 -7.49
N ALA A 347 -5.67 -12.15 -6.62
CA ALA A 347 -4.46 -12.87 -6.24
C ALA A 347 -3.68 -13.50 -7.42
N ALA A 348 -4.37 -13.88 -8.49
CA ALA A 348 -3.78 -14.40 -9.72
C ALA A 348 -4.10 -13.50 -10.93
N GLN A 349 -4.37 -12.24 -10.69
CA GLN A 349 -4.71 -11.25 -11.71
C GLN A 349 -4.03 -9.93 -11.36
N PRO A 350 -2.98 -9.53 -12.09
CA PRO A 350 -2.36 -8.22 -11.94
C PRO A 350 -3.38 -7.11 -12.10
N ALA A 351 -3.08 -5.95 -11.49
CA ALA A 351 -3.95 -4.79 -11.62
C ALA A 351 -3.95 -4.26 -13.06
N ASP A 352 -5.15 -4.08 -13.61
CA ASP A 352 -5.37 -3.42 -14.90
C ASP A 352 -6.56 -2.47 -14.83
N VAL A 353 -6.60 -1.50 -15.73
CA VAL A 353 -7.73 -0.59 -15.90
C VAL A 353 -8.81 -1.25 -16.73
N TRP A 354 -10.03 -1.20 -16.22
CA TRP A 354 -11.24 -1.70 -16.86
C TRP A 354 -12.23 -0.56 -17.02
N ILE A 355 -13.06 -0.64 -18.05
CA ILE A 355 -14.16 0.28 -18.28
C ILE A 355 -15.48 -0.49 -18.28
N LEU A 356 -16.43 0.05 -17.55
CA LEU A 356 -17.84 -0.34 -17.64
C LEU A 356 -18.57 0.72 -18.47
N ASP A 357 -19.08 0.36 -19.64
CA ASP A 357 -20.11 1.14 -20.32
C ASP A 357 -21.41 0.99 -19.52
N ILE A 358 -21.95 2.11 -19.01
CA ILE A 358 -23.13 2.08 -18.14
C ILE A 358 -24.31 1.39 -18.83
N GLY A 359 -24.87 0.39 -18.17
CA GLY A 359 -25.93 -0.47 -18.74
C GLY A 359 -25.46 -1.61 -19.64
N LYS A 360 -24.13 -1.80 -19.78
CA LYS A 360 -23.51 -2.89 -20.55
C LYS A 360 -22.57 -3.72 -19.69
N GLN A 361 -21.53 -4.29 -20.28
CA GLN A 361 -20.52 -5.13 -19.63
C GLN A 361 -19.18 -4.41 -19.49
N PHE A 362 -18.34 -4.93 -18.59
CA PHE A 362 -16.95 -4.53 -18.49
C PHE A 362 -16.14 -4.96 -19.72
N HIS A 363 -15.21 -4.08 -20.11
CA HIS A 363 -14.11 -4.46 -20.99
C HIS A 363 -12.79 -3.98 -20.43
N GLN A 364 -11.71 -4.73 -20.68
CA GLN A 364 -10.37 -4.41 -20.24
C GLN A 364 -9.78 -3.33 -21.16
N LEU A 365 -9.25 -2.26 -20.57
CA LEU A 365 -8.64 -1.15 -21.31
C LEU A 365 -7.12 -1.30 -21.42
N THR A 366 -6.46 -1.73 -20.34
CA THR A 366 -5.01 -1.94 -20.30
C THR A 366 -4.69 -3.42 -20.21
N PHE A 367 -3.57 -3.82 -20.81
CA PHE A 367 -3.10 -5.20 -20.87
C PHE A 367 -1.64 -5.22 -20.40
N SER A 368 -1.47 -5.27 -19.08
CA SER A 368 -0.15 -5.29 -18.46
C SER A 368 0.63 -6.55 -18.84
N SER A 369 1.94 -6.41 -19.04
CA SER A 369 2.81 -7.54 -19.39
C SER A 369 2.82 -8.59 -18.28
N HIS A 370 2.65 -9.85 -18.65
CA HIS A 370 2.80 -10.97 -17.71
C HIS A 370 4.27 -11.44 -17.57
N ALA A 371 5.21 -10.85 -18.29
CA ALA A 371 6.64 -11.17 -18.23
C ALA A 371 6.98 -12.66 -18.39
N GLY A 372 6.13 -13.42 -19.13
CA GLY A 372 6.26 -14.86 -19.31
C GLY A 372 5.74 -15.71 -18.14
N VAL A 373 5.04 -15.10 -17.18
CA VAL A 373 4.36 -15.82 -16.09
C VAL A 373 3.01 -16.33 -16.58
N ASP A 374 2.74 -17.62 -16.37
CA ASP A 374 1.40 -18.19 -16.56
C ASP A 374 0.52 -17.87 -15.34
N LEU A 375 -0.38 -16.91 -15.51
CA LEU A 375 -1.29 -16.49 -14.43
C LEU A 375 -2.25 -17.59 -13.97
N ASN A 376 -2.54 -18.60 -14.82
CA ASN A 376 -3.40 -19.73 -14.47
C ASN A 376 -2.70 -20.70 -13.50
N ALA A 377 -1.37 -20.75 -13.55
CA ALA A 377 -0.57 -21.56 -12.64
C ALA A 377 -0.47 -20.97 -11.23
N LEU A 378 -0.77 -19.68 -11.06
CA LEU A 378 -0.66 -18.98 -9.77
C LEU A 378 -1.64 -19.52 -8.72
N VAL A 379 -1.26 -19.40 -7.47
CA VAL A 379 -2.07 -19.85 -6.34
C VAL A 379 -3.13 -18.79 -6.01
N ARG A 380 -4.37 -19.23 -5.88
CA ARG A 380 -5.50 -18.43 -5.35
C ARG A 380 -5.71 -18.82 -3.89
N PRO A 381 -5.72 -17.84 -2.96
CA PRO A 381 -5.85 -18.16 -1.55
C PRO A 381 -7.28 -18.51 -1.15
N GLU A 382 -7.38 -19.25 -0.06
CA GLU A 382 -8.62 -19.50 0.68
C GLU A 382 -8.78 -18.45 1.79
N LEU A 383 -9.99 -17.91 1.97
CA LEU A 383 -10.31 -17.14 3.17
C LEU A 383 -10.66 -18.14 4.29
N VAL A 384 -9.90 -18.07 5.38
CA VAL A 384 -10.14 -18.90 6.56
C VAL A 384 -10.48 -18.04 7.77
N THR A 385 -11.20 -18.63 8.74
CA THR A 385 -11.51 -17.99 10.02
C THR A 385 -11.05 -18.87 11.16
N PHE A 386 -10.62 -18.27 12.26
CA PHE A 386 -10.13 -18.95 13.45
C PHE A 386 -10.34 -18.08 14.69
N LYS A 387 -10.12 -18.65 15.87
CA LYS A 387 -10.29 -17.94 17.13
C LYS A 387 -8.97 -17.51 17.72
N SER A 388 -8.91 -16.29 18.23
CA SER A 388 -7.82 -15.82 19.08
C SER A 388 -7.95 -16.33 20.51
N PHE A 389 -6.94 -16.05 21.34
CA PHE A 389 -6.81 -16.47 22.74
C PHE A 389 -8.02 -16.11 23.63
N ASP A 390 -8.77 -15.06 23.27
CA ASP A 390 -9.94 -14.55 23.99
C ASP A 390 -11.27 -14.87 23.29
N GLY A 391 -11.24 -15.75 22.26
CA GLY A 391 -12.41 -16.15 21.48
C GLY A 391 -12.82 -15.17 20.38
N LEU A 392 -12.08 -14.05 20.19
CA LEU A 392 -12.29 -13.15 19.06
C LEU A 392 -12.11 -13.90 17.75
N GLU A 393 -13.05 -13.73 16.81
CA GLU A 393 -12.91 -14.29 15.47
C GLU A 393 -11.96 -13.43 14.63
N LEU A 394 -10.91 -14.09 14.14
CA LEU A 394 -9.96 -13.55 13.19
C LEU A 394 -10.15 -14.22 11.83
N SER A 395 -9.60 -13.61 10.78
CA SER A 395 -9.59 -14.19 9.45
C SER A 395 -8.21 -14.08 8.82
N GLY A 396 -7.99 -14.80 7.74
CA GLY A 396 -6.74 -14.69 6.97
C GLY A 396 -6.85 -15.39 5.62
N TRP A 397 -5.94 -15.03 4.73
CA TRP A 397 -5.81 -15.60 3.40
C TRP A 397 -4.72 -16.67 3.42
N LEU A 398 -5.10 -17.91 3.13
CA LEU A 398 -4.21 -19.07 3.14
C LEU A 398 -3.82 -19.46 1.73
N TYR A 399 -2.55 -19.29 1.37
CA TYR A 399 -1.95 -19.69 0.11
C TYR A 399 -1.26 -21.05 0.28
N ARG A 400 -1.86 -22.12 -0.25
CA ARG A 400 -1.31 -23.46 -0.19
C ARG A 400 -0.41 -23.72 -1.40
N PRO A 401 0.83 -24.21 -1.20
CA PRO A 401 1.67 -24.62 -2.32
C PRO A 401 1.01 -25.72 -3.14
N LYS A 402 1.25 -25.76 -4.44
CA LYS A 402 0.82 -26.84 -5.31
C LYS A 402 1.92 -27.89 -5.45
N ASN A 403 1.54 -29.17 -5.50
CA ASN A 403 2.43 -30.26 -5.86
C ASN A 403 2.69 -30.28 -7.37
N GLN A 404 3.57 -31.20 -7.84
CA GLN A 404 3.90 -31.33 -9.28
C GLN A 404 2.69 -31.67 -10.15
N SER A 405 1.61 -32.23 -9.60
CA SER A 405 0.35 -32.50 -10.32
C SER A 405 -0.61 -31.29 -10.32
N GLY A 406 -0.21 -30.13 -9.77
CA GLY A 406 -1.04 -28.92 -9.71
C GLY A 406 -2.10 -28.93 -8.60
N GLN A 407 -2.13 -29.95 -7.75
CA GLN A 407 -3.02 -30.04 -6.60
C GLN A 407 -2.39 -29.37 -5.37
N ASN A 408 -3.21 -28.86 -4.45
CA ASN A 408 -2.72 -28.33 -3.19
C ASN A 408 -1.93 -29.39 -2.42
N GLN A 409 -0.79 -29.03 -1.87
CA GLN A 409 0.04 -29.92 -1.07
C GLN A 409 -0.75 -30.38 0.15
N SER A 410 -0.74 -31.69 0.43
CA SER A 410 -1.38 -32.28 1.58
C SER A 410 -0.39 -32.50 2.72
N GLY A 411 -0.85 -32.32 3.97
CA GLY A 411 -0.07 -32.51 5.20
C GLY A 411 0.74 -31.27 5.59
N PRO A 412 1.36 -31.31 6.79
CA PRO A 412 2.06 -30.17 7.35
C PRO A 412 3.33 -29.83 6.54
N GLY A 413 3.43 -28.58 6.11
CA GLY A 413 4.54 -28.04 5.32
C GLY A 413 5.26 -26.88 5.97
N ALA A 414 6.23 -26.30 5.25
CA ALA A 414 6.81 -25.02 5.63
C ALA A 414 5.80 -23.90 5.32
N TYR A 415 5.62 -22.97 6.27
CA TYR A 415 4.74 -21.83 6.09
C TYR A 415 5.39 -20.54 6.60
N VAL A 416 5.09 -19.44 5.95
CA VAL A 416 5.43 -18.09 6.41
C VAL A 416 4.13 -17.38 6.76
N ILE A 417 4.05 -16.83 7.98
CA ILE A 417 2.96 -15.94 8.40
C ILE A 417 3.39 -14.52 8.02
N SER A 418 2.60 -13.85 7.18
CA SER A 418 2.90 -12.51 6.69
C SER A 418 1.88 -11.50 7.23
N PHE A 419 2.33 -10.57 8.08
CA PHE A 419 1.50 -9.51 8.63
C PHE A 419 1.54 -8.27 7.76
N HIS A 420 0.36 -7.68 7.49
CA HIS A 420 0.26 -6.41 6.76
C HIS A 420 0.72 -5.21 7.61
N GLY A 421 1.02 -4.11 6.95
CA GLY A 421 1.30 -2.82 7.59
C GLY A 421 0.03 -2.11 8.08
N GLY A 422 0.19 -0.94 8.64
CA GLY A 422 -0.90 -0.11 9.12
C GLY A 422 -0.70 0.26 10.59
N PRO A 423 -1.45 -0.31 11.57
CA PRO A 423 -2.27 -1.52 11.54
C PRO A 423 -3.62 -1.42 10.83
N GLU A 424 -4.17 -0.20 10.66
CA GLU A 424 -5.49 0.04 10.07
C GLU A 424 -5.48 -0.20 8.54
N ALA A 425 -5.02 -1.38 8.14
CA ALA A 425 -5.09 -1.90 6.79
C ALA A 425 -5.81 -3.25 6.79
N GLN A 426 -5.98 -3.84 5.64
CA GLN A 426 -6.59 -5.16 5.48
C GLN A 426 -5.76 -5.99 4.50
N GLU A 427 -5.40 -7.21 4.90
CA GLU A 427 -4.93 -8.18 3.93
C GLU A 427 -6.10 -8.64 3.07
N ARG A 428 -5.91 -8.53 1.75
CA ARG A 428 -6.92 -8.82 0.73
C ARG A 428 -6.31 -9.71 -0.36
N PRO A 429 -7.09 -10.46 -1.14
CA PRO A 429 -6.56 -11.35 -2.19
C PRO A 429 -6.06 -10.54 -3.41
N SER A 430 -5.07 -9.67 -3.20
CA SER A 430 -4.39 -8.90 -4.24
C SER A 430 -3.27 -9.70 -4.91
N PHE A 431 -2.77 -9.22 -6.05
CA PHE A 431 -1.61 -9.81 -6.71
C PHE A 431 -0.34 -9.51 -5.89
N ARG A 432 0.26 -10.55 -5.33
CA ARG A 432 1.46 -10.49 -4.50
C ARG A 432 2.56 -11.37 -5.10
N SER A 433 3.51 -10.72 -5.78
CA SER A 433 4.63 -11.41 -6.43
C SER A 433 5.54 -12.15 -5.44
N ASP A 434 5.72 -11.61 -4.24
CA ASP A 434 6.48 -12.20 -3.14
C ASP A 434 5.78 -13.48 -2.59
N TYR A 435 4.47 -13.45 -2.38
CA TYR A 435 3.71 -14.63 -1.97
C TYR A 435 3.77 -15.73 -3.02
N GLN A 436 3.58 -15.35 -4.30
CA GLN A 436 3.66 -16.30 -5.40
C GLN A 436 5.07 -16.91 -5.53
N ALA A 437 6.13 -16.14 -5.24
CA ALA A 437 7.49 -16.64 -5.21
C ALA A 437 7.69 -17.68 -4.09
N LEU A 438 7.21 -17.42 -2.87
CA LEU A 438 7.26 -18.35 -1.74
C LEU A 438 6.51 -19.66 -2.06
N VAL A 439 5.26 -19.57 -2.50
CA VAL A 439 4.47 -20.78 -2.80
C VAL A 439 5.02 -21.54 -3.99
N GLY A 440 5.67 -20.86 -4.93
CA GLY A 440 6.39 -21.50 -6.04
C GLY A 440 7.59 -22.35 -5.60
N GLN A 441 8.18 -22.03 -4.44
CA GLN A 441 9.24 -22.83 -3.82
C GLN A 441 8.72 -23.84 -2.78
N GLY A 442 7.41 -24.04 -2.71
CA GLY A 442 6.80 -25.01 -1.79
C GLY A 442 6.62 -24.51 -0.35
N ILE A 443 6.79 -23.20 -0.11
CA ILE A 443 6.56 -22.56 1.18
C ILE A 443 5.18 -21.90 1.15
N GLY A 444 4.24 -22.39 1.99
CA GLY A 444 2.92 -21.79 2.10
C GLY A 444 2.98 -20.38 2.71
N VAL A 445 1.95 -19.57 2.42
CA VAL A 445 1.81 -18.25 3.05
C VAL A 445 0.47 -18.18 3.76
N PHE A 446 0.49 -17.72 5.00
CA PHE A 446 -0.70 -17.35 5.74
C PHE A 446 -0.66 -15.85 6.03
N ALA A 447 -1.63 -15.12 5.50
CA ALA A 447 -1.72 -13.67 5.58
C ALA A 447 -2.96 -13.29 6.40
N PRO A 448 -2.84 -13.13 7.75
CA PRO A 448 -3.95 -12.90 8.64
C PRO A 448 -4.38 -11.43 8.69
N ASN A 449 -5.66 -11.22 9.02
CA ASN A 449 -6.22 -9.96 9.51
C ASN A 449 -6.39 -10.10 11.03
N VAL A 450 -5.42 -9.62 11.78
CA VAL A 450 -5.45 -9.59 13.25
C VAL A 450 -6.27 -8.40 13.74
N ARG A 451 -6.57 -8.31 15.04
CA ARG A 451 -7.22 -7.12 15.62
C ARG A 451 -6.44 -5.85 15.26
N GLY A 452 -7.14 -4.75 15.03
CA GLY A 452 -6.59 -3.52 14.45
C GLY A 452 -6.77 -3.41 12.92
N SER A 453 -7.00 -4.54 12.22
CA SER A 453 -7.24 -4.52 10.77
C SER A 453 -8.55 -3.82 10.42
N SER A 454 -8.56 -3.05 9.30
CA SER A 454 -9.76 -2.43 8.74
C SER A 454 -10.61 -3.44 7.94
N GLY A 455 -11.84 -3.04 7.60
CA GLY A 455 -12.76 -3.89 6.82
C GLY A 455 -13.59 -4.87 7.66
N PHE A 456 -13.53 -4.75 8.99
CA PHE A 456 -14.26 -5.59 9.95
C PHE A 456 -15.04 -4.77 10.98
N GLY A 457 -15.27 -3.50 10.69
CA GLY A 457 -15.98 -2.57 11.54
C GLY A 457 -15.08 -1.76 12.49
N LYS A 458 -15.65 -0.65 12.94
CA LYS A 458 -14.99 0.31 13.82
C LYS A 458 -14.49 -0.31 15.14
N LYS A 459 -15.27 -1.24 15.72
CA LYS A 459 -14.88 -1.92 16.95
C LYS A 459 -13.60 -2.72 16.76
N PHE A 460 -13.52 -3.47 15.65
CA PHE A 460 -12.38 -4.33 15.36
C PHE A 460 -11.09 -3.54 15.13
N VAL A 461 -11.18 -2.43 14.39
CA VAL A 461 -10.04 -1.52 14.13
C VAL A 461 -9.45 -0.96 15.43
N ASN A 462 -10.27 -0.69 16.45
CA ASN A 462 -9.80 -0.09 17.70
C ASN A 462 -9.39 -1.12 18.78
N LEU A 463 -9.31 -2.42 18.45
CA LEU A 463 -8.97 -3.47 19.43
C LEU A 463 -7.47 -3.59 19.74
N ASP A 464 -6.62 -2.80 19.11
CA ASP A 464 -5.17 -2.82 19.33
C ASP A 464 -4.58 -1.44 19.66
N ASN A 465 -5.40 -0.40 19.89
CA ASN A 465 -4.94 0.94 20.20
C ASN A 465 -4.24 1.00 21.57
N GLY A 466 -3.09 1.66 21.64
CA GLY A 466 -2.33 1.88 22.85
C GLY A 466 -1.99 0.56 23.58
N GLU A 467 -2.40 0.41 24.83
CA GLU A 467 -2.12 -0.77 25.64
C GLU A 467 -2.80 -2.04 25.11
N LEU A 468 -3.91 -1.92 24.37
CA LEU A 468 -4.58 -3.07 23.73
C LEU A 468 -3.68 -3.75 22.70
N ARG A 469 -2.61 -3.10 22.22
CA ARG A 469 -1.63 -3.67 21.29
C ARG A 469 -0.97 -4.95 21.81
N PHE A 470 -0.84 -5.12 23.12
CA PHE A 470 -0.40 -6.39 23.68
C PHE A 470 -1.32 -7.55 23.29
N ASN A 471 -2.63 -7.30 23.05
CA ASN A 471 -3.55 -8.31 22.56
C ASN A 471 -3.34 -8.58 21.06
N GLY A 472 -3.00 -7.56 20.26
CA GLY A 472 -2.58 -7.73 18.87
C GLY A 472 -1.34 -8.64 18.76
N VAL A 473 -0.36 -8.46 19.64
CA VAL A 473 0.82 -9.34 19.69
C VAL A 473 0.44 -10.79 20.06
N LYS A 474 -0.57 -11.00 20.92
CA LYS A 474 -1.05 -12.36 21.24
C LYS A 474 -1.75 -13.04 20.06
N ASP A 475 -2.33 -12.30 19.12
CA ASP A 475 -2.91 -12.85 17.90
C ASP A 475 -1.87 -13.57 17.03
N ILE A 476 -0.58 -13.21 17.14
CA ILE A 476 0.53 -13.90 16.46
C ILE A 476 0.53 -15.40 16.83
N LYS A 477 0.43 -15.69 18.13
CA LYS A 477 0.37 -17.10 18.59
C LYS A 477 -0.88 -17.81 18.08
N ALA A 478 -2.02 -17.14 18.06
CA ALA A 478 -3.26 -17.72 17.54
C ALA A 478 -3.15 -18.10 16.05
N CYS A 479 -2.40 -17.31 15.26
CA CYS A 479 -2.12 -17.65 13.87
C CYS A 479 -1.27 -18.92 13.75
N VAL A 480 -0.25 -19.09 14.60
CA VAL A 480 0.58 -20.30 14.64
C VAL A 480 -0.26 -21.50 15.08
N ASP A 481 -1.01 -21.36 16.20
CA ASP A 481 -1.86 -22.42 16.73
C ASP A 481 -2.85 -22.92 15.65
N TYR A 482 -3.51 -22.00 14.93
CA TYR A 482 -4.40 -22.35 13.83
C TYR A 482 -3.72 -23.23 12.76
N LEU A 483 -2.52 -22.86 12.32
CA LEU A 483 -1.79 -23.62 11.30
C LEU A 483 -1.37 -25.01 11.79
N VAL A 484 -0.93 -25.11 13.04
CA VAL A 484 -0.42 -26.35 13.62
C VAL A 484 -1.56 -27.31 13.97
N GLU A 485 -2.59 -26.84 14.66
CA GLU A 485 -3.75 -27.63 15.09
C GLU A 485 -4.55 -28.20 13.92
N ASN A 486 -4.59 -27.47 12.80
CA ASN A 486 -5.23 -27.92 11.56
C ASN A 486 -4.31 -28.74 10.64
N HIS A 487 -3.10 -29.13 11.12
CA HIS A 487 -2.11 -29.90 10.35
C HIS A 487 -1.73 -29.26 9.01
N ILE A 488 -1.71 -27.91 8.96
CA ILE A 488 -1.33 -27.13 7.79
C ILE A 488 0.18 -26.90 7.77
N ALA A 489 0.75 -26.47 8.90
CA ALA A 489 2.18 -26.20 9.04
C ALA A 489 2.87 -27.20 10.00
N ASP A 490 4.11 -27.54 9.66
CA ASP A 490 5.03 -28.18 10.59
C ASP A 490 5.49 -27.13 11.62
N PRO A 491 5.28 -27.37 12.95
CA PRO A 491 5.62 -26.39 13.98
C PRO A 491 7.10 -26.00 14.03
N LYS A 492 8.00 -26.81 13.45
CA LYS A 492 9.43 -26.51 13.35
C LYS A 492 9.80 -25.73 12.08
N ARG A 493 8.85 -25.51 11.19
CA ARG A 493 9.07 -24.92 9.86
C ARG A 493 8.14 -23.75 9.60
N ILE A 494 7.96 -22.92 10.64
CA ILE A 494 7.16 -21.69 10.55
C ILE A 494 8.11 -20.49 10.55
N GLY A 495 7.98 -19.64 9.51
CA GLY A 495 8.60 -18.34 9.42
C GLY A 495 7.60 -17.22 9.67
N ILE A 496 8.10 -16.01 9.90
CA ILE A 496 7.30 -14.79 10.08
C ILE A 496 7.90 -13.65 9.28
N THR A 497 7.05 -12.85 8.65
CA THR A 497 7.47 -11.65 7.92
C THR A 497 6.36 -10.59 7.92
N GLY A 498 6.72 -9.39 7.54
CA GLY A 498 5.80 -8.29 7.33
C GLY A 498 6.53 -6.98 7.10
N GLY A 499 5.83 -6.00 6.54
CA GLY A 499 6.37 -4.66 6.30
C GLY A 499 5.75 -3.61 7.21
N SER A 500 6.53 -2.58 7.60
CA SER A 500 6.03 -1.48 8.43
C SER A 500 5.52 -1.99 9.79
N TYR A 501 4.24 -1.77 10.11
CA TYR A 501 3.63 -2.40 11.28
C TYR A 501 3.73 -3.95 11.24
N GLY A 502 3.66 -4.57 10.07
CA GLY A 502 3.92 -6.02 9.92
C GLY A 502 5.36 -6.40 10.28
N GLY A 503 6.34 -5.51 10.06
CA GLY A 503 7.71 -5.67 10.54
C GLY A 503 7.80 -5.59 12.07
N TYR A 504 7.05 -4.66 12.69
CA TYR A 504 6.86 -4.65 14.14
C TYR A 504 6.32 -5.99 14.64
N MET A 505 5.25 -6.51 14.00
CA MET A 505 4.65 -7.82 14.36
C MET A 505 5.65 -8.96 14.19
N THR A 506 6.52 -8.90 13.17
CA THR A 506 7.61 -9.86 12.96
C THR A 506 8.58 -9.85 14.14
N MET A 507 9.08 -8.68 14.50
CA MET A 507 10.05 -8.55 15.60
C MET A 507 9.42 -8.85 16.96
N ALA A 508 8.16 -8.41 17.17
CA ALA A 508 7.40 -8.77 18.37
C ALA A 508 7.18 -10.28 18.45
N GLY A 509 6.87 -10.94 17.33
CA GLY A 509 6.68 -12.38 17.26
C GLY A 509 7.91 -13.17 17.69
N ILE A 510 9.08 -12.88 17.11
CA ILE A 510 10.32 -13.60 17.43
C ILE A 510 10.92 -13.26 18.79
N THR A 511 10.54 -12.12 19.39
CA THR A 511 10.97 -11.75 20.75
C THR A 511 10.02 -12.23 21.84
N GLU A 512 8.70 -12.17 21.63
CA GLU A 512 7.71 -12.63 22.62
C GLU A 512 7.51 -14.13 22.60
N TYR A 513 7.67 -14.75 21.43
CA TYR A 513 7.47 -16.19 21.20
C TYR A 513 8.71 -16.83 20.55
N PRO A 514 9.87 -16.84 21.23
CA PRO A 514 11.15 -17.25 20.64
C PRO A 514 11.20 -18.69 20.15
N ASP A 515 10.29 -19.54 20.60
CA ASP A 515 10.24 -20.96 20.24
C ASP A 515 9.23 -21.28 19.11
N LEU A 516 8.47 -20.29 18.63
CA LEU A 516 7.43 -20.52 17.62
C LEU A 516 7.94 -20.38 16.18
N PHE A 517 9.07 -19.70 15.97
CA PHE A 517 9.54 -19.36 14.63
C PHE A 517 10.97 -19.86 14.41
N ALA A 518 11.20 -20.50 13.27
CA ALA A 518 12.53 -20.87 12.82
C ALA A 518 13.26 -19.69 12.18
N ALA A 519 12.52 -18.79 11.51
CA ALA A 519 13.09 -17.62 10.82
C ALA A 519 12.14 -16.42 10.85
N GLY A 520 12.70 -15.21 10.90
CA GLY A 520 11.98 -13.94 10.79
C GLY A 520 12.63 -13.00 9.77
N VAL A 521 11.81 -12.41 8.88
CA VAL A 521 12.27 -11.38 7.93
C VAL A 521 11.51 -10.10 8.20
N ASP A 522 12.18 -9.13 8.79
CA ASP A 522 11.66 -7.79 9.05
C ASP A 522 11.84 -6.89 7.82
N LEU A 523 10.75 -6.36 7.30
CA LEU A 523 10.75 -5.40 6.21
C LEU A 523 10.40 -4.01 6.76
N PHE A 524 11.41 -3.15 6.91
CA PHE A 524 11.25 -1.75 7.36
C PHE A 524 10.28 -1.59 8.55
N GLY A 525 10.41 -2.44 9.58
CA GLY A 525 9.54 -2.47 10.76
C GLY A 525 9.94 -1.48 11.86
N ILE A 526 8.95 -1.13 12.69
CA ILE A 526 9.18 -0.38 13.92
C ILE A 526 9.70 -1.34 14.99
N VAL A 527 10.81 -1.01 15.65
CA VAL A 527 11.37 -1.84 16.73
C VAL A 527 11.52 -1.09 18.05
N ASN A 528 11.53 0.23 17.98
CA ASN A 528 11.61 1.11 19.13
C ASN A 528 10.66 2.29 18.93
N PHE A 529 9.51 2.24 19.59
CA PHE A 529 8.51 3.30 19.44
C PHE A 529 9.04 4.68 19.85
N MET A 530 9.99 4.77 20.80
CA MET A 530 10.56 6.06 21.20
C MET A 530 11.39 6.69 20.08
N THR A 531 12.25 5.91 19.42
CA THR A 531 13.05 6.41 18.28
C THR A 531 12.20 6.61 17.03
N PHE A 532 11.17 5.78 16.83
CA PHE A 532 10.18 6.01 15.77
C PHE A 532 9.54 7.41 15.92
N PHE A 533 8.99 7.75 17.07
CA PHE A 533 8.38 9.07 17.29
C PHE A 533 9.37 10.23 17.17
N GLN A 534 10.65 10.01 17.50
CA GLN A 534 11.69 11.04 17.40
C GLN A 534 12.14 11.33 15.97
N HIS A 535 12.09 10.33 15.08
CA HIS A 535 12.72 10.41 13.76
C HIS A 535 11.76 10.30 12.58
N THR A 536 10.49 9.87 12.79
CA THR A 536 9.47 9.91 11.75
C THR A 536 9.07 11.36 11.41
N GLN A 537 8.35 11.55 10.30
CA GLN A 537 7.80 12.85 9.93
C GLN A 537 6.96 13.44 11.08
N PRO A 538 7.09 14.74 11.42
CA PRO A 538 6.35 15.33 12.55
C PRO A 538 4.82 15.17 12.45
N TRP A 539 4.24 15.28 11.25
CA TRP A 539 2.82 15.05 11.03
C TRP A 539 2.43 13.58 11.26
N MET A 540 3.31 12.63 10.91
CA MET A 540 3.10 11.20 11.15
C MET A 540 3.14 10.89 12.66
N ALA A 541 4.10 11.47 13.38
CA ALA A 541 4.16 11.37 14.84
C ALA A 541 2.86 11.87 15.48
N ALA A 542 2.38 13.06 15.06
CA ALA A 542 1.19 13.68 15.62
C ALA A 542 -0.07 12.80 15.53
N ILE A 543 -0.30 12.15 14.39
CA ILE A 543 -1.49 11.29 14.20
C ILE A 543 -1.35 9.89 14.80
N SER A 544 -0.13 9.46 15.14
CA SER A 544 0.14 8.09 15.60
C SER A 544 0.04 7.91 17.11
N THR A 545 -0.14 8.99 17.88
CA THR A 545 -0.18 8.93 19.36
C THR A 545 -1.37 8.14 19.90
N VAL A 546 -2.53 8.22 19.26
CA VAL A 546 -3.72 7.47 19.70
C VAL A 546 -3.56 5.98 19.39
N GLU A 547 -2.93 5.67 18.28
CA GLU A 547 -2.72 4.31 17.82
C GLU A 547 -1.65 3.58 18.65
N TYR A 548 -0.48 4.18 18.81
CA TYR A 548 0.65 3.54 19.48
C TYR A 548 0.80 3.92 20.96
N GLY A 549 0.34 5.09 21.33
CA GLY A 549 0.54 5.71 22.64
C GLY A 549 1.33 7.02 22.54
N ASP A 550 1.13 7.91 23.51
CA ASP A 550 1.80 9.21 23.56
C ASP A 550 3.20 9.07 24.21
N PRO A 551 4.31 9.35 23.48
CA PRO A 551 5.67 9.24 24.01
C PRO A 551 5.95 10.17 25.21
N ALA A 552 5.19 11.27 25.35
CA ALA A 552 5.34 12.20 26.46
C ALA A 552 4.75 11.67 27.79
N THR A 553 3.70 10.86 27.72
CA THR A 553 2.95 10.41 28.89
C THR A 553 2.94 8.90 29.11
N GLN A 554 3.24 8.10 28.06
CA GLN A 554 3.12 6.63 28.07
C GLN A 554 4.44 5.90 27.72
N LYS A 555 5.58 6.53 28.04
CA LYS A 555 6.91 5.98 27.70
C LYS A 555 7.11 4.55 28.18
N GLU A 556 6.73 4.23 29.42
CA GLU A 556 6.89 2.87 29.98
C GLU A 556 6.13 1.82 29.17
N MET A 557 4.91 2.14 28.74
CA MET A 557 4.12 1.26 27.87
C MET A 557 4.80 1.07 26.52
N LEU A 558 5.28 2.16 25.90
CA LEU A 558 5.97 2.12 24.61
C LEU A 558 7.28 1.33 24.68
N ASP A 559 8.05 1.47 25.77
CA ASP A 559 9.25 0.67 26.01
C ASP A 559 8.90 -0.84 26.10
N ARG A 560 7.83 -1.20 26.84
CA ARG A 560 7.36 -2.57 26.97
C ARG A 560 6.87 -3.16 25.65
N LEU A 561 6.28 -2.37 24.77
CA LEU A 561 5.85 -2.77 23.42
C LEU A 561 7.02 -2.90 22.44
N SER A 562 8.12 -2.21 22.69
CA SER A 562 9.27 -2.13 21.78
C SER A 562 10.12 -3.40 21.78
N PRO A 563 10.25 -4.13 20.64
CA PRO A 563 11.06 -5.33 20.54
C PRO A 563 12.54 -5.12 20.87
N ILE A 564 13.09 -3.92 20.66
CA ILE A 564 14.50 -3.59 20.88
C ILE A 564 15.00 -3.96 22.28
N TYR A 565 14.14 -3.90 23.28
CA TYR A 565 14.47 -4.24 24.67
C TYR A 565 14.42 -5.75 25.00
N LYS A 566 14.10 -6.60 23.99
CA LYS A 566 13.88 -8.05 24.15
C LYS A 566 14.68 -8.87 23.12
N LEU A 567 15.65 -8.27 22.45
CA LEU A 567 16.43 -8.92 21.38
C LEU A 567 17.30 -10.09 21.90
N ASP A 568 17.59 -10.13 23.21
CA ASP A 568 18.27 -11.24 23.86
C ASP A 568 17.45 -12.54 23.88
N ARG A 569 16.15 -12.47 23.63
CA ARG A 569 15.26 -13.64 23.59
C ARG A 569 15.21 -14.30 22.21
N ILE A 570 15.71 -13.65 21.16
CA ILE A 570 15.62 -14.15 19.78
C ILE A 570 16.39 -15.45 19.62
N LYS A 571 15.71 -16.48 19.12
CA LYS A 571 16.27 -17.78 18.70
C LYS A 571 16.15 -17.97 17.18
N ALA A 572 15.17 -17.36 16.56
CA ALA A 572 14.91 -17.43 15.12
C ALA A 572 16.06 -16.82 14.33
N ALA A 573 16.43 -17.44 13.21
CA ALA A 573 17.26 -16.78 12.21
C ALA A 573 16.60 -15.46 11.80
N THR A 574 17.37 -14.37 11.71
CA THR A 574 16.81 -13.02 11.53
C THR A 574 17.43 -12.32 10.31
N MET A 575 16.57 -11.82 9.43
CA MET A 575 16.94 -10.92 8.33
C MET A 575 16.19 -9.59 8.49
N VAL A 576 16.87 -8.48 8.19
CA VAL A 576 16.31 -7.13 8.18
C VAL A 576 16.52 -6.50 6.81
N GLN A 577 15.47 -5.97 6.20
CA GLN A 577 15.54 -5.24 4.92
C GLN A 577 14.94 -3.84 5.09
N HIS A 578 15.66 -2.79 4.63
CA HIS A 578 15.21 -1.41 4.81
C HIS A 578 15.65 -0.50 3.65
N GLY A 579 14.84 0.52 3.35
CA GLY A 579 15.19 1.60 2.44
C GLY A 579 15.89 2.73 3.18
N ALA A 580 17.03 3.22 2.66
CA ALA A 580 17.81 4.27 3.33
C ALA A 580 17.08 5.62 3.39
N ASN A 581 16.14 5.86 2.44
CA ASN A 581 15.36 7.10 2.35
C ASN A 581 13.96 6.98 3.00
N ASP A 582 13.77 6.00 3.89
CA ASP A 582 12.48 5.81 4.54
C ASP A 582 12.22 6.94 5.54
N THR A 583 11.23 7.76 5.22
CA THR A 583 10.78 8.91 6.04
C THR A 583 9.54 8.59 6.88
N ASN A 584 8.99 7.38 6.73
CA ASN A 584 7.86 6.89 7.54
C ASN A 584 8.34 6.07 8.75
N VAL A 585 9.06 4.98 8.49
CA VAL A 585 9.79 4.23 9.51
C VAL A 585 11.28 4.44 9.26
N PRO A 586 11.93 5.34 10.00
CA PRO A 586 13.30 5.74 9.70
C PRO A 586 14.28 4.57 9.78
N VAL A 587 15.31 4.59 8.92
CA VAL A 587 16.30 3.51 8.80
C VAL A 587 17.02 3.17 10.12
N ILE A 588 17.05 4.11 11.07
CA ILE A 588 17.59 3.88 12.41
C ILE A 588 16.91 2.71 13.13
N GLU A 589 15.63 2.42 12.81
CA GLU A 589 14.91 1.27 13.38
C GLU A 589 15.61 -0.05 13.02
N ALA A 590 15.99 -0.23 11.74
CA ALA A 590 16.77 -1.39 11.29
C ALA A 590 18.20 -1.40 11.85
N GLU A 591 18.87 -0.25 11.86
CA GLU A 591 20.25 -0.14 12.34
C GLU A 591 20.39 -0.51 13.81
N GLN A 592 19.42 -0.17 14.65
CA GLN A 592 19.39 -0.53 16.07
C GLN A 592 19.37 -2.07 16.25
N ILE A 593 18.50 -2.79 15.50
CA ILE A 593 18.42 -4.26 15.54
C ILE A 593 19.76 -4.85 15.14
N VAL A 594 20.25 -4.48 13.94
CA VAL A 594 21.45 -5.05 13.34
C VAL A 594 22.67 -4.85 14.24
N ASN A 595 22.84 -3.64 14.77
CA ASN A 595 23.95 -3.31 15.67
C ASN A 595 23.84 -4.09 17.00
N SER A 596 22.65 -4.16 17.59
CA SER A 596 22.44 -4.89 18.85
C SER A 596 22.70 -6.39 18.69
N LEU A 597 22.19 -7.03 17.64
CA LEU A 597 22.41 -8.46 17.38
C LEU A 597 23.88 -8.75 17.09
N LYS A 598 24.56 -7.95 16.27
CA LYS A 598 26.00 -8.08 15.98
C LYS A 598 26.86 -7.96 17.23
N GLN A 599 26.58 -6.97 18.10
CA GLN A 599 27.31 -6.78 19.36
C GLN A 599 27.18 -7.98 20.31
N ARG A 600 26.07 -8.70 20.23
CA ARG A 600 25.80 -9.92 21.02
C ARG A 600 26.31 -11.19 20.35
N GLY A 601 26.90 -11.09 19.14
CA GLY A 601 27.36 -12.25 18.38
C GLY A 601 26.20 -13.09 17.80
N VAL A 602 24.98 -12.55 17.72
CA VAL A 602 23.82 -13.21 17.10
C VAL A 602 23.86 -12.96 15.60
N PRO A 603 23.83 -13.99 14.74
CA PRO A 603 23.80 -13.82 13.31
C PRO A 603 22.56 -13.02 12.86
N VAL A 604 22.78 -12.02 12.01
CA VAL A 604 21.73 -11.23 11.39
C VAL A 604 22.13 -10.87 9.96
N GLU A 605 21.23 -11.12 9.00
CA GLU A 605 21.41 -10.64 7.64
C GLU A 605 20.78 -9.24 7.50
N TYR A 606 21.50 -8.31 6.89
CA TYR A 606 21.02 -6.94 6.67
C TYR A 606 21.11 -6.55 5.20
N VAL A 607 19.98 -6.19 4.62
CA VAL A 607 19.88 -5.74 3.24
C VAL A 607 19.39 -4.29 3.22
N LEU A 608 20.30 -3.36 2.99
CA LEU A 608 20.00 -1.94 2.82
C LEU A 608 19.80 -1.61 1.34
N PHE A 609 18.75 -0.84 1.03
CA PHE A 609 18.45 -0.31 -0.30
C PHE A 609 18.68 1.21 -0.29
N PRO A 610 19.81 1.71 -0.83
CA PRO A 610 20.23 3.11 -0.68
C PRO A 610 19.34 4.12 -1.41
N ASP A 611 18.55 3.66 -2.38
CA ASP A 611 17.72 4.45 -3.29
C ASP A 611 16.22 4.15 -3.17
N GLU A 612 15.79 3.52 -2.06
CA GLU A 612 14.39 3.24 -1.73
C GLU A 612 13.98 3.93 -0.43
N GLY A 613 12.66 4.16 -0.31
CA GLY A 613 12.03 4.66 0.90
C GLY A 613 11.21 3.58 1.61
N HIS A 614 9.94 3.91 1.96
CA HIS A 614 9.03 3.00 2.65
C HIS A 614 8.40 2.00 1.67
N GLY A 615 9.10 0.88 1.45
CA GLY A 615 8.80 -0.14 0.45
C GLY A 615 9.71 -0.07 -0.77
N PHE A 616 9.82 -1.19 -1.51
CA PHE A 616 10.72 -1.33 -2.64
C PHE A 616 9.95 -1.22 -3.96
N ARG A 617 10.09 -0.11 -4.67
CA ARG A 617 9.30 0.22 -5.87
C ARG A 617 10.06 -0.03 -7.18
N LYS A 618 11.39 0.07 -7.15
CA LYS A 618 12.24 -0.18 -8.31
C LYS A 618 12.37 -1.68 -8.57
N ILE A 619 12.19 -2.12 -9.81
CA ILE A 619 12.20 -3.55 -10.14
C ILE A 619 13.49 -4.27 -9.67
N PRO A 620 14.70 -3.73 -9.86
CA PRO A 620 15.92 -4.42 -9.38
C PRO A 620 15.91 -4.66 -7.86
N ASN A 621 15.44 -3.67 -7.09
CA ASN A 621 15.36 -3.74 -5.64
C ASN A 621 14.27 -4.73 -5.19
N ARG A 622 13.11 -4.73 -5.85
CA ARG A 622 12.04 -5.72 -5.59
C ARG A 622 12.53 -7.15 -5.86
N ILE A 623 13.27 -7.36 -6.96
CA ILE A 623 13.86 -8.68 -7.26
C ILE A 623 14.81 -9.07 -6.15
N ARG A 624 15.78 -8.21 -5.79
CA ARG A 624 16.75 -8.46 -4.74
C ARG A 624 16.09 -8.77 -3.41
N SER A 625 15.14 -7.93 -2.98
CA SER A 625 14.41 -8.11 -1.72
C SER A 625 13.70 -9.47 -1.67
N THR A 626 12.97 -9.82 -2.73
CA THR A 626 12.21 -11.08 -2.77
C THR A 626 13.15 -12.30 -2.86
N VAL A 627 14.21 -12.24 -3.66
CA VAL A 627 15.19 -13.33 -3.77
C VAL A 627 15.86 -13.61 -2.43
N GLU A 628 16.33 -12.56 -1.74
CA GLU A 628 16.98 -12.70 -0.43
C GLU A 628 16.00 -13.26 0.61
N MET A 629 14.77 -12.77 0.65
CA MET A 629 13.74 -13.27 1.55
C MET A 629 13.41 -14.75 1.29
N VAL A 630 13.18 -15.13 0.04
CA VAL A 630 12.82 -16.52 -0.31
C VAL A 630 13.98 -17.45 -0.03
N ARG A 631 15.23 -17.09 -0.44
CA ARG A 631 16.45 -17.84 -0.13
C ARG A 631 16.57 -18.08 1.39
N PHE A 632 16.40 -17.02 2.17
CA PHE A 632 16.51 -17.09 3.62
C PHE A 632 15.48 -18.05 4.24
N PHE A 633 14.22 -17.98 3.81
CA PHE A 633 13.21 -18.92 4.29
C PHE A 633 13.45 -20.35 3.78
N GLU A 634 13.91 -20.55 2.54
CA GLU A 634 14.30 -21.88 2.05
C GLU A 634 15.41 -22.50 2.91
N GLU A 635 16.41 -21.70 3.28
CA GLU A 635 17.54 -22.15 4.10
C GLU A 635 17.08 -22.57 5.50
N HIS A 636 16.27 -21.75 6.16
CA HIS A 636 15.92 -21.93 7.56
C HIS A 636 14.62 -22.72 7.80
N LEU A 637 13.81 -22.97 6.78
CA LEU A 637 12.58 -23.78 6.86
C LEU A 637 12.72 -25.15 6.17
N SER A 638 13.92 -25.58 5.77
CA SER A 638 14.15 -26.88 5.16
C SER A 638 13.87 -28.04 6.13
N ALA A 639 13.38 -29.17 5.62
CA ALA A 639 13.24 -30.39 6.41
C ALA A 639 14.64 -30.93 6.75
N GLY A 640 14.97 -31.02 8.03
CA GLY A 640 16.21 -31.68 8.51
C GLY A 640 17.26 -30.77 9.16
N GLN A 641 16.90 -29.58 9.60
CA GLN A 641 17.70 -28.82 10.57
C GLN A 641 17.31 -29.13 12.02
#